data_4ebd7c95a5d490c8ce7603ad16460619
#
_entry.id   4ebd7c95a5d490c8ce7603ad16460619
#
_cell.length_a   1.000
_cell.length_b   1.000
_cell.length_c   1.000
_cell.angle_alpha   90.00
_cell.angle_beta   90.00
_cell.angle_gamma   90.00
#
_symmetry.space_group_name_H-M   'P 1'
#
loop_
_entity.id
_entity.type
_entity.pdbx_description
1 polymer ?
#
loop_
_entity_poly.entity_id
_entity_poly.type
_entity_poly.pdbx_seq_one_letter_code
_entity_poly.pdbx_strand_id
1 'polypeptide(L)'
;MKSNGKYDWKFSTIGGVTRVNIENGQDIAHLGELDQKMWTALSCPTNGLAIDQKTLNYIDSNGDGKIHVNEVVAISQWLVSIIKNPDLLFNNDSFIPLEAFNIENAEGKRLHDIAQQILRNLESTKDSISITDVSDSMAIFAKTRFNGDGVIVERTADDAALQNLITLCKNTIGSVTDRSGEAGVNAAHIESFFGALADFTAWKEAGENDKDNIFPFGDNTANALAALNTIKDKIDDYFMRCKLSVFNIDCASVLDVTAARISEISDRNLTDCNDEIAKYPIAHVNTDIRLKLNNGINPAWAGAFSNLKKNILDILFPNAEYITEEQWINAKNIFNPHIAWMGAKKGTQVEGLGYDTAKKILEENRKAELLELVAKDKSLESVSNDIDSVGKLLYLYRDFTTLLKNFVTFSDFYSGKKKAVFQAGTLFIDQRSCDLCIRVFDAGKHNAMASLSGMYILYCDCTCKSKNATMAIAAVVTDGDIGNIKVGKNGIFYDRDGLDWDATVTKIIDNPISVRQAFWSPYRKLANFIEEQTNKFASEKDSKVLSNATTNISNASVTGGTPEAAKAQPFDMSKFLGLFAVIGMALGTIGTFLVQLATGFLSLSWWQMPLIIIAILLIISGPAMLKAAMMLRKRNLSPLLNANGWAINAKLLINVRFGQTLTSVVKYPIVRTKDPFAEKKMPVWKKLLLGLVLICGVACAVYFILPEEKRPFSFGKDDAIENTIEITETENIAE
;
A
#
# COMPACT_ATOMS: atom_id res chain seq x y z
N MET A 1 6.22 40.91 -36.77
CA MET A 1 4.90 40.37 -37.14
C MET A 1 3.89 40.93 -36.18
N LYS A 2 2.95 41.77 -36.61
CA LYS A 2 1.86 42.29 -35.78
C LYS A 2 0.92 41.09 -35.48
N SER A 3 0.80 40.71 -34.17
CA SER A 3 -0.08 39.65 -33.73
C SER A 3 -1.54 40.08 -33.95
N ASN A 4 -2.30 39.29 -34.68
CA ASN A 4 -3.75 39.42 -34.85
C ASN A 4 -4.44 39.15 -33.51
N GLY A 5 -4.50 40.11 -32.59
CA GLY A 5 -5.37 40.09 -31.43
C GLY A 5 -5.19 38.96 -30.40
N LYS A 6 -4.19 38.10 -30.55
CA LYS A 6 -3.88 37.04 -29.58
C LYS A 6 -2.85 37.50 -28.59
N TYR A 7 -3.01 37.08 -27.32
CA TYR A 7 -2.06 37.36 -26.25
C TYR A 7 -0.66 36.89 -26.60
N ASP A 8 0.36 37.72 -26.33
CA ASP A 8 1.76 37.44 -26.65
C ASP A 8 2.45 36.67 -25.50
N TRP A 9 2.37 35.34 -25.58
CA TRP A 9 2.96 34.45 -24.61
C TRP A 9 4.48 34.45 -24.65
N LYS A 10 5.10 34.52 -23.48
CA LYS A 10 6.54 34.35 -23.33
C LYS A 10 6.89 32.87 -23.15
N PHE A 11 7.99 32.47 -23.79
CA PHE A 11 8.48 31.08 -23.71
C PHE A 11 9.93 31.05 -23.24
N SER A 12 10.28 30.01 -22.51
CA SER A 12 11.67 29.72 -22.11
C SER A 12 11.96 28.23 -22.27
N THR A 13 13.25 27.88 -22.37
CA THR A 13 13.68 26.49 -22.40
C THR A 13 13.90 26.02 -20.96
N ILE A 14 12.99 25.18 -20.45
CA ILE A 14 13.02 24.64 -19.10
C ILE A 14 13.07 23.11 -19.19
N GLY A 15 14.10 22.51 -18.57
CA GLY A 15 14.27 21.05 -18.60
C GLY A 15 14.52 20.48 -20.01
N GLY A 16 15.12 21.28 -20.91
CA GLY A 16 15.42 20.88 -22.29
C GLY A 16 14.22 20.88 -23.24
N VAL A 17 13.09 21.45 -22.81
CA VAL A 17 11.84 21.58 -23.58
C VAL A 17 11.38 23.03 -23.52
N THR A 18 10.89 23.58 -24.65
CA THR A 18 10.28 24.91 -24.67
C THR A 18 8.95 24.90 -23.94
N ARG A 19 8.78 25.78 -22.96
CA ARG A 19 7.57 25.90 -22.13
C ARG A 19 7.13 27.34 -22.05
N VAL A 20 5.83 27.54 -21.85
CA VAL A 20 5.27 28.85 -21.57
C VAL A 20 5.74 29.34 -20.20
N ASN A 21 5.94 30.63 -20.08
CA ASN A 21 6.16 31.29 -18.77
C ASN A 21 4.85 31.83 -18.25
N ILE A 22 4.61 31.69 -16.94
CA ILE A 22 3.51 32.32 -16.20
C ILE A 22 4.16 33.14 -15.10
N GLU A 23 4.26 34.48 -15.29
CA GLU A 23 5.05 35.37 -14.46
C GLU A 23 4.24 36.54 -13.87
N ASN A 24 3.07 36.83 -14.43
CA ASN A 24 2.23 37.95 -14.02
C ASN A 24 0.74 37.64 -14.12
N GLY A 25 -0.10 38.49 -13.58
CA GLY A 25 -1.55 38.33 -13.56
C GLY A 25 -2.20 38.34 -14.95
N GLN A 26 -1.56 39.00 -15.95
CA GLN A 26 -2.05 38.99 -17.33
C GLN A 26 -1.89 37.59 -17.95
N ASP A 27 -0.81 36.87 -17.63
CA ASP A 27 -0.66 35.48 -18.06
C ASP A 27 -1.77 34.59 -17.51
N ILE A 28 -2.19 34.84 -16.25
CA ILE A 28 -3.32 34.13 -15.63
C ILE A 28 -4.64 34.50 -16.31
N ALA A 29 -4.86 35.77 -16.62
CA ALA A 29 -6.09 36.26 -17.25
C ALA A 29 -6.34 35.65 -18.64
N HIS A 30 -5.25 35.40 -19.39
CA HIS A 30 -5.33 34.85 -20.75
C HIS A 30 -5.13 33.31 -20.79
N LEU A 31 -5.07 32.65 -19.64
CA LEU A 31 -4.78 31.20 -19.56
C LEU A 31 -5.71 30.34 -20.41
N GLY A 32 -6.97 30.77 -20.59
CA GLY A 32 -7.95 30.12 -21.48
C GLY A 32 -7.61 30.20 -22.97
N GLU A 33 -6.74 31.15 -23.38
CA GLU A 33 -6.29 31.29 -24.78
C GLU A 33 -5.05 30.43 -25.08
N LEU A 34 -4.39 29.83 -24.05
CA LEU A 34 -3.24 28.99 -24.22
C LEU A 34 -3.66 27.62 -24.79
N ASP A 35 -3.11 27.28 -25.96
CA ASP A 35 -3.37 25.98 -26.60
C ASP A 35 -2.99 24.84 -25.61
N GLN A 36 -3.93 23.90 -25.38
CA GLN A 36 -3.73 22.78 -24.46
C GLN A 36 -2.50 21.92 -24.81
N LYS A 37 -2.07 21.91 -26.07
CA LYS A 37 -0.83 21.25 -26.49
C LYS A 37 0.43 21.85 -25.84
N MET A 38 0.36 23.07 -25.34
CA MET A 38 1.47 23.77 -24.69
C MET A 38 1.50 23.55 -23.18
N TRP A 39 0.45 22.98 -22.60
CA TRP A 39 0.39 22.62 -21.19
C TRP A 39 1.29 21.39 -20.94
N THR A 40 2.03 21.40 -19.83
CA THR A 40 2.89 20.26 -19.50
C THR A 40 2.09 19.07 -18.99
N ALA A 41 1.06 19.31 -18.19
CA ALA A 41 0.10 18.31 -17.75
C ALA A 41 -1.31 18.69 -18.24
N LEU A 42 -2.13 17.71 -18.60
CA LEU A 42 -3.54 17.89 -18.99
C LEU A 42 -4.49 17.50 -17.86
N SER A 43 -4.05 16.62 -16.94
CA SER A 43 -4.73 16.34 -15.68
C SER A 43 -3.73 15.88 -14.61
N CYS A 44 -4.10 16.07 -13.35
CA CYS A 44 -3.39 15.52 -12.20
C CYS A 44 -4.38 15.02 -11.14
N PRO A 45 -4.02 14.01 -10.32
CA PRO A 45 -4.85 13.57 -9.22
C PRO A 45 -4.89 14.64 -8.12
N THR A 46 -5.96 14.69 -7.35
CA THR A 46 -6.10 15.56 -6.16
C THR A 46 -5.36 14.99 -4.95
N ASN A 47 -5.03 13.70 -4.95
CA ASN A 47 -4.34 13.04 -3.85
C ASN A 47 -2.82 13.01 -4.04
N GLY A 48 -2.07 13.15 -2.93
CA GLY A 48 -0.61 13.00 -2.92
C GLY A 48 0.15 14.21 -3.41
N LEU A 49 -0.51 15.36 -3.57
CA LEU A 49 0.10 16.65 -3.88
C LEU A 49 0.36 17.42 -2.58
N ALA A 50 1.45 18.18 -2.55
CA ALA A 50 1.78 19.10 -1.46
C ALA A 50 1.07 20.45 -1.65
N ILE A 51 -0.23 20.41 -1.81
CA ILE A 51 -1.18 21.54 -1.83
C ILE A 51 -2.28 21.14 -0.87
N ASP A 52 -2.87 22.13 -0.23
CA ASP A 52 -3.97 21.89 0.70
C ASP A 52 -5.13 21.16 0.00
N GLN A 53 -5.63 20.10 0.65
CA GLN A 53 -6.69 19.26 0.06
C GLN A 53 -7.97 20.07 -0.20
N LYS A 54 -8.28 21.09 0.63
CA LYS A 54 -9.42 21.98 0.39
C LYS A 54 -9.24 22.77 -0.90
N THR A 55 -8.04 23.29 -1.17
CA THR A 55 -7.74 23.98 -2.44
C THR A 55 -8.00 23.04 -3.64
N LEU A 56 -7.49 21.81 -3.57
CA LEU A 56 -7.65 20.83 -4.64
C LEU A 56 -9.12 20.45 -4.86
N ASN A 57 -9.87 20.27 -3.77
CA ASN A 57 -11.32 19.99 -3.82
C ASN A 57 -12.12 21.17 -4.41
N TYR A 58 -11.69 22.41 -4.18
CA TYR A 58 -12.34 23.58 -4.79
C TYR A 58 -12.08 23.71 -6.28
N ILE A 59 -10.98 23.15 -6.78
CA ILE A 59 -10.62 23.14 -8.21
C ILE A 59 -11.32 21.96 -8.93
N ASP A 60 -11.34 20.79 -8.31
CA ASP A 60 -12.04 19.59 -8.77
C ASP A 60 -13.56 19.79 -8.64
N SER A 61 -14.13 20.46 -9.63
CA SER A 61 -15.54 20.90 -9.61
C SER A 61 -16.52 19.77 -9.88
N ASN A 62 -16.09 18.70 -10.55
CA ASN A 62 -16.92 17.55 -10.88
C ASN A 62 -16.77 16.39 -9.87
N GLY A 63 -15.82 16.48 -8.92
CA GLY A 63 -15.61 15.51 -7.86
C GLY A 63 -15.03 14.16 -8.34
N ASP A 64 -14.36 14.13 -9.49
CA ASP A 64 -13.81 12.89 -10.07
C ASP A 64 -12.44 12.50 -9.48
N GLY A 65 -11.91 13.31 -8.54
CA GLY A 65 -10.61 13.10 -7.89
C GLY A 65 -9.42 13.52 -8.75
N LYS A 66 -9.65 14.30 -9.82
CA LYS A 66 -8.62 14.85 -10.71
C LYS A 66 -8.88 16.32 -11.00
N ILE A 67 -7.81 17.01 -11.31
CA ILE A 67 -7.87 18.39 -11.82
C ILE A 67 -7.56 18.35 -13.32
N HIS A 68 -8.44 18.97 -14.11
CA HIS A 68 -8.35 19.06 -15.57
C HIS A 68 -8.09 20.49 -16.02
N VAL A 69 -7.62 20.65 -17.26
CA VAL A 69 -7.33 21.97 -17.86
C VAL A 69 -8.52 22.92 -17.79
N ASN A 70 -9.76 22.43 -18.08
CA ASN A 70 -10.96 23.28 -18.08
C ASN A 70 -11.26 23.85 -16.69
N GLU A 71 -11.02 23.09 -15.63
CA GLU A 71 -11.22 23.50 -14.24
C GLU A 71 -10.22 24.57 -13.84
N VAL A 72 -8.93 24.35 -14.21
CA VAL A 72 -7.88 25.36 -13.98
C VAL A 72 -8.18 26.65 -14.71
N VAL A 73 -8.67 26.59 -15.97
CA VAL A 73 -9.07 27.77 -16.74
C VAL A 73 -10.27 28.45 -16.09
N ALA A 74 -11.30 27.70 -15.67
CA ALA A 74 -12.47 28.27 -15.01
C ALA A 74 -12.10 29.00 -13.72
N ILE A 75 -11.22 28.40 -12.89
CA ILE A 75 -10.71 29.03 -11.67
C ILE A 75 -9.88 30.28 -11.98
N SER A 76 -9.04 30.26 -13.03
CA SER A 76 -8.25 31.45 -13.41
C SER A 76 -9.15 32.63 -13.78
N GLN A 77 -10.18 32.40 -14.58
CA GLN A 77 -11.14 33.41 -14.99
C GLN A 77 -11.93 33.95 -13.79
N TRP A 78 -12.35 33.06 -12.89
CA TRP A 78 -13.04 33.44 -11.67
C TRP A 78 -12.17 34.32 -10.76
N LEU A 79 -10.91 33.91 -10.47
CA LEU A 79 -9.98 34.69 -9.64
C LEU A 79 -9.70 36.08 -10.23
N VAL A 80 -9.45 36.15 -11.53
CA VAL A 80 -9.18 37.43 -12.23
C VAL A 80 -10.39 38.35 -12.20
N SER A 81 -11.61 37.82 -12.18
CA SER A 81 -12.84 38.63 -12.09
C SER A 81 -13.04 39.24 -10.70
N ILE A 82 -12.59 38.55 -9.64
CA ILE A 82 -12.83 38.90 -8.24
C ILE A 82 -11.69 39.76 -7.65
N ILE A 83 -10.46 39.51 -8.06
CA ILE A 83 -9.26 40.23 -7.58
C ILE A 83 -8.94 41.39 -8.50
N LYS A 84 -8.87 42.61 -7.94
CA LYS A 84 -8.59 43.86 -8.68
C LYS A 84 -7.25 43.86 -9.41
N ASN A 85 -6.22 43.33 -8.76
CA ASN A 85 -4.89 43.14 -9.33
C ASN A 85 -4.45 41.67 -9.24
N PRO A 86 -4.56 40.88 -10.34
CA PRO A 86 -4.17 39.49 -10.34
C PRO A 86 -2.69 39.21 -10.08
N ASP A 87 -1.80 40.19 -10.15
CA ASP A 87 -0.37 40.04 -9.78
C ASP A 87 -0.23 39.64 -8.31
N LEU A 88 -1.17 40.03 -7.44
CA LEU A 88 -1.18 39.68 -6.02
C LEU A 88 -1.25 38.17 -5.77
N LEU A 89 -1.76 37.38 -6.73
CA LEU A 89 -1.80 35.92 -6.64
C LEU A 89 -0.40 35.31 -6.56
N PHE A 90 0.65 36.01 -7.02
CA PHE A 90 2.03 35.49 -6.99
C PHE A 90 2.70 35.61 -5.61
N ASN A 91 2.09 36.38 -4.67
CA ASN A 91 2.60 36.50 -3.30
C ASN A 91 2.38 35.18 -2.53
N ASN A 92 1.35 34.39 -2.87
CA ASN A 92 0.96 33.17 -2.15
C ASN A 92 0.62 33.42 -0.67
N ASP A 93 0.06 34.62 -0.37
CA ASP A 93 -0.31 34.99 0.99
C ASP A 93 -1.55 34.19 1.47
N SER A 94 -1.62 33.92 2.78
CA SER A 94 -2.76 33.26 3.42
C SER A 94 -3.87 34.23 3.82
N PHE A 95 -3.76 35.48 3.40
CA PHE A 95 -4.72 36.57 3.65
C PHE A 95 -4.93 37.40 2.40
N ILE A 96 -6.06 38.07 2.29
CA ILE A 96 -6.41 38.99 1.21
C ILE A 96 -6.76 40.34 1.84
N PRO A 97 -6.06 41.46 1.48
CA PRO A 97 -6.47 42.80 1.86
C PRO A 97 -7.89 43.09 1.32
N LEU A 98 -8.75 43.74 2.09
CA LEU A 98 -10.11 44.09 1.64
C LEU A 98 -10.07 44.98 0.39
N GLU A 99 -9.07 45.84 0.24
CA GLU A 99 -8.89 46.69 -0.94
C GLU A 99 -8.54 45.92 -2.23
N ALA A 100 -8.06 44.66 -2.10
CA ALA A 100 -7.71 43.81 -3.23
C ALA A 100 -8.92 43.23 -3.96
N PHE A 101 -10.11 43.29 -3.37
CA PHE A 101 -11.32 42.83 -4.01
C PHE A 101 -11.79 43.77 -5.13
N ASN A 102 -12.21 43.19 -6.24
CA ASN A 102 -12.80 43.94 -7.35
C ASN A 102 -14.28 44.23 -7.06
N ILE A 103 -14.56 45.37 -6.43
CA ILE A 103 -15.90 45.80 -6.07
C ILE A 103 -16.74 46.28 -7.27
N GLU A 104 -16.17 46.44 -8.44
CA GLU A 104 -16.88 46.73 -9.69
C GLU A 104 -17.57 45.47 -10.24
N ASN A 105 -17.04 44.29 -9.91
CA ASN A 105 -17.67 43.01 -10.19
C ASN A 105 -18.69 42.67 -9.11
N ALA A 106 -19.89 42.24 -9.51
CA ALA A 106 -20.99 41.96 -8.57
C ALA A 106 -20.64 40.86 -7.54
N GLU A 107 -19.93 39.79 -7.99
CA GLU A 107 -19.49 38.72 -7.11
C GLU A 107 -18.30 39.15 -6.25
N GLY A 108 -17.35 39.90 -6.80
CA GLY A 108 -16.25 40.48 -6.04
C GLY A 108 -16.73 41.41 -4.93
N LYS A 109 -17.72 42.25 -5.20
CA LYS A 109 -18.37 43.09 -4.18
C LYS A 109 -19.07 42.27 -3.12
N ARG A 110 -19.83 41.23 -3.51
CA ARG A 110 -20.50 40.31 -2.58
C ARG A 110 -19.51 39.68 -1.62
N LEU A 111 -18.40 39.10 -2.15
CA LEU A 111 -17.38 38.43 -1.33
C LEU A 111 -16.63 39.41 -0.42
N HIS A 112 -16.40 40.67 -0.88
CA HIS A 112 -15.86 41.71 -0.05
C HIS A 112 -16.79 42.04 1.14
N ASP A 113 -18.10 42.22 0.89
CA ASP A 113 -19.07 42.56 1.93
C ASP A 113 -19.21 41.43 2.97
N ILE A 114 -19.15 40.16 2.51
CA ILE A 114 -19.12 38.96 3.37
C ILE A 114 -17.84 38.90 4.19
N ALA A 115 -16.66 39.16 3.58
CA ALA A 115 -15.41 39.19 4.30
C ALA A 115 -15.44 40.23 5.43
N GLN A 116 -15.98 41.43 5.16
CA GLN A 116 -16.20 42.42 6.19
C GLN A 116 -17.17 41.96 7.28
N GLN A 117 -18.22 41.21 6.90
CA GLN A 117 -19.18 40.66 7.87
C GLN A 117 -18.53 39.60 8.76
N ILE A 118 -17.70 38.72 8.20
CA ILE A 118 -16.95 37.74 8.97
C ILE A 118 -16.06 38.43 10.01
N LEU A 119 -15.27 39.45 9.57
CA LEU A 119 -14.40 40.21 10.47
C LEU A 119 -15.20 40.90 11.59
N ARG A 120 -16.37 41.45 11.29
CA ARG A 120 -17.26 42.02 12.30
C ARG A 120 -17.75 40.97 13.28
N ASN A 121 -18.16 39.79 12.81
CA ASN A 121 -18.62 38.70 13.66
C ASN A 121 -17.50 38.17 14.59
N LEU A 122 -16.24 38.23 14.14
CA LEU A 122 -15.06 37.90 14.93
C LEU A 122 -14.58 39.07 15.82
N GLU A 123 -15.28 40.22 15.83
CA GLU A 123 -14.87 41.44 16.55
C GLU A 123 -13.47 41.91 16.17
N SER A 124 -13.05 41.66 14.92
CA SER A 124 -11.72 41.96 14.39
C SER A 124 -11.68 43.33 13.72
N THR A 125 -10.66 44.12 14.00
CA THR A 125 -10.41 45.45 13.38
C THR A 125 -9.43 45.37 12.21
N LYS A 126 -9.09 44.15 11.72
CA LYS A 126 -8.16 43.97 10.60
C LYS A 126 -8.76 44.52 9.30
N ASP A 127 -7.83 44.97 8.41
CA ASP A 127 -8.16 45.38 7.05
C ASP A 127 -7.98 44.25 6.00
N SER A 128 -7.75 43.05 6.47
CA SER A 128 -7.51 41.86 5.67
C SER A 128 -8.21 40.64 6.26
N ILE A 129 -8.72 39.77 5.39
CA ILE A 129 -9.33 38.49 5.75
C ILE A 129 -8.33 37.36 5.51
N SER A 130 -8.19 36.45 6.47
CA SER A 130 -7.21 35.34 6.37
C SER A 130 -7.90 33.97 6.38
N ILE A 131 -7.16 32.92 5.96
CA ILE A 131 -7.62 31.54 6.03
C ILE A 131 -7.96 31.16 7.49
N THR A 132 -7.21 31.66 8.47
CA THR A 132 -7.49 31.40 9.89
C THR A 132 -8.82 32.03 10.34
N ASP A 133 -9.17 33.20 9.84
CA ASP A 133 -10.42 33.87 10.18
C ASP A 133 -11.63 33.09 9.63
N VAL A 134 -11.49 32.41 8.50
CA VAL A 134 -12.58 31.63 7.86
C VAL A 134 -12.55 30.15 8.32
N SER A 135 -11.38 29.58 8.61
CA SER A 135 -11.27 28.17 9.05
C SER A 135 -11.75 27.97 10.47
N ASP A 136 -11.84 29.02 11.27
CA ASP A 136 -12.52 29.01 12.55
C ASP A 136 -14.03 29.20 12.36
N SER A 137 -14.62 28.43 11.42
CA SER A 137 -16.07 28.38 11.26
C SER A 137 -16.77 27.95 12.54
N MET A 138 -16.08 27.17 13.38
CA MET A 138 -16.52 26.84 14.73
C MET A 138 -16.68 28.13 15.59
N ALA A 139 -15.72 29.06 15.52
CA ALA A 139 -15.84 30.32 16.23
C ALA A 139 -16.87 31.26 15.60
N ILE A 140 -16.98 31.30 14.26
CA ILE A 140 -17.96 32.11 13.54
C ILE A 140 -19.37 31.64 13.87
N PHE A 141 -19.58 30.31 13.91
CA PHE A 141 -20.88 29.69 14.16
C PHE A 141 -21.12 29.29 15.63
N ALA A 142 -20.08 29.26 16.48
CA ALA A 142 -20.18 28.83 17.88
C ALA A 142 -21.22 29.66 18.68
N LYS A 143 -21.39 30.94 18.32
CA LYS A 143 -22.39 31.85 18.94
C LYS A 143 -23.72 31.88 18.17
N THR A 144 -23.82 31.24 17.01
CA THR A 144 -25.04 31.21 16.21
C THR A 144 -25.86 29.96 16.50
N ARG A 145 -27.16 30.11 16.60
CA ARG A 145 -28.09 29.00 16.85
C ARG A 145 -28.25 28.12 15.60
N PHE A 146 -28.20 28.71 14.43
CA PHE A 146 -28.34 28.11 13.12
C PHE A 146 -27.17 28.50 12.24
N ASN A 147 -26.73 27.58 11.34
CA ASN A 147 -25.55 27.77 10.52
C ASN A 147 -25.71 27.38 9.04
N GLY A 148 -26.91 26.94 8.65
CA GLY A 148 -27.31 26.75 7.26
C GLY A 148 -26.91 25.43 6.62
N ASP A 149 -26.49 24.42 7.37
CA ASP A 149 -26.13 23.11 6.83
C ASP A 149 -27.25 22.05 6.87
N GLY A 150 -28.39 22.42 7.49
CA GLY A 150 -29.53 21.53 7.66
C GLY A 150 -29.35 20.50 8.75
N VAL A 151 -28.36 20.68 9.64
CA VAL A 151 -28.10 19.86 10.82
C VAL A 151 -28.49 20.64 12.07
N ILE A 152 -29.21 20.02 12.97
CA ILE A 152 -29.60 20.60 14.26
C ILE A 152 -28.91 19.83 15.40
N VAL A 153 -28.41 20.57 16.37
CA VAL A 153 -27.82 20.09 17.61
C VAL A 153 -28.72 20.42 18.80
N GLU A 154 -28.47 19.90 19.99
CA GLU A 154 -29.32 20.13 21.17
C GLU A 154 -29.54 21.61 21.45
N ARG A 155 -28.51 22.46 21.36
CA ARG A 155 -28.62 23.91 21.57
C ARG A 155 -29.49 24.65 20.54
N THR A 156 -29.78 24.01 19.41
CA THR A 156 -30.68 24.58 18.38
C THR A 156 -32.10 24.65 18.86
N ALA A 157 -32.50 23.76 19.79
CA ALA A 157 -33.83 23.76 20.38
C ALA A 157 -33.87 24.54 21.71
N ASP A 158 -34.91 25.37 21.91
CA ASP A 158 -35.14 26.09 23.19
C ASP A 158 -35.79 25.18 24.23
N ASP A 159 -36.53 24.19 23.78
CA ASP A 159 -37.28 23.28 24.63
C ASP A 159 -36.48 22.03 25.00
N ALA A 160 -36.37 21.73 26.28
CA ALA A 160 -35.67 20.58 26.82
C ALA A 160 -36.20 19.24 26.27
N ALA A 161 -37.48 19.13 25.93
CA ALA A 161 -38.07 17.94 25.34
C ALA A 161 -37.53 17.71 23.90
N LEU A 162 -37.40 18.78 23.10
CA LEU A 162 -36.83 18.72 21.77
C LEU A 162 -35.32 18.42 21.83
N GLN A 163 -34.59 18.99 22.79
CA GLN A 163 -33.19 18.66 23.03
C GLN A 163 -32.99 17.17 23.31
N ASN A 164 -33.87 16.62 24.18
CA ASN A 164 -33.84 15.18 24.47
C ASN A 164 -34.16 14.32 23.25
N LEU A 165 -35.13 14.73 22.40
CA LEU A 165 -35.44 14.02 21.16
C LEU A 165 -34.29 14.03 20.18
N ILE A 166 -33.53 15.13 20.05
CA ILE A 166 -32.31 15.20 19.25
C ILE A 166 -31.28 14.21 19.79
N THR A 167 -31.09 14.19 21.13
CA THR A 167 -30.16 13.26 21.78
C THR A 167 -30.56 11.79 21.55
N LEU A 168 -31.84 11.46 21.70
CA LEU A 168 -32.35 10.10 21.44
C LEU A 168 -32.19 9.70 19.98
N CYS A 169 -32.46 10.60 19.04
CA CYS A 169 -32.28 10.38 17.61
C CYS A 169 -30.78 10.08 17.30
N LYS A 170 -29.88 10.89 17.83
CA LYS A 170 -28.41 10.67 17.68
C LYS A 170 -27.99 9.31 18.20
N ASN A 171 -28.47 8.93 19.37
CA ASN A 171 -28.01 7.70 20.04
C ASN A 171 -28.59 6.43 19.39
N THR A 172 -29.71 6.53 18.66
CA THR A 172 -30.40 5.37 18.06
C THR A 172 -30.16 5.22 16.57
N ILE A 173 -30.23 6.32 15.83
CA ILE A 173 -30.08 6.31 14.36
C ILE A 173 -28.65 6.68 13.93
N GLY A 174 -27.98 7.52 14.72
CA GLY A 174 -26.66 8.08 14.41
C GLY A 174 -26.69 9.59 14.27
N SER A 175 -25.52 10.16 13.96
CA SER A 175 -25.33 11.62 13.89
C SER A 175 -24.54 12.03 12.66
N VAL A 176 -24.69 13.28 12.25
CA VAL A 176 -23.80 13.99 11.32
C VAL A 176 -23.11 15.13 12.06
N THR A 177 -21.93 15.48 11.62
CA THR A 177 -21.19 16.61 12.20
C THR A 177 -21.77 17.90 11.64
N ASP A 178 -22.25 18.76 12.53
CA ASP A 178 -22.65 20.14 12.26
C ASP A 178 -21.44 21.02 11.96
N ARG A 179 -21.60 22.12 11.25
CA ARG A 179 -20.51 23.08 10.97
C ARG A 179 -19.84 23.66 12.20
N SER A 180 -20.53 23.67 13.35
CA SER A 180 -19.92 24.01 14.64
C SER A 180 -18.98 22.94 15.19
N GLY A 181 -18.90 21.76 14.54
CA GLY A 181 -18.12 20.60 14.98
C GLY A 181 -18.87 19.69 15.96
N GLU A 182 -20.09 20.04 16.39
CA GLU A 182 -20.90 19.19 17.25
C GLU A 182 -21.62 18.10 16.46
N ALA A 183 -21.92 16.98 17.11
CA ALA A 183 -22.73 15.92 16.52
C ALA A 183 -24.22 16.31 16.56
N GLY A 184 -24.87 16.35 15.41
CA GLY A 184 -26.28 16.72 15.25
C GLY A 184 -27.09 15.73 14.43
N VAL A 185 -28.31 16.07 14.11
CA VAL A 185 -29.22 15.29 13.27
C VAL A 185 -29.80 16.16 12.15
N ASN A 186 -29.98 15.54 10.98
CA ASN A 186 -30.63 16.17 9.84
C ASN A 186 -32.07 15.62 9.61
N ALA A 187 -32.77 16.14 8.61
CA ALA A 187 -34.11 15.68 8.28
C ALA A 187 -34.19 14.17 8.06
N ALA A 188 -33.21 13.56 7.39
CA ALA A 188 -33.22 12.13 7.11
C ALA A 188 -33.10 11.29 8.40
N HIS A 189 -32.30 11.73 9.37
CA HIS A 189 -32.19 11.07 10.67
C HIS A 189 -33.49 11.17 11.45
N ILE A 190 -34.15 12.34 11.44
CA ILE A 190 -35.45 12.55 12.10
C ILE A 190 -36.51 11.65 11.46
N GLU A 191 -36.61 11.62 10.12
CA GLU A 191 -37.52 10.73 9.39
C GLU A 191 -37.31 9.27 9.75
N SER A 192 -36.02 8.82 9.73
CA SER A 192 -35.64 7.43 10.08
C SER A 192 -36.00 7.11 11.54
N PHE A 193 -35.77 8.04 12.46
CA PHE A 193 -36.07 7.86 13.88
C PHE A 193 -37.58 7.63 14.11
N PHE A 194 -38.41 8.55 13.62
CA PHE A 194 -39.85 8.40 13.77
C PHE A 194 -40.41 7.21 12.98
N GLY A 195 -39.82 6.90 11.82
CA GLY A 195 -40.17 5.68 11.09
C GLY A 195 -39.85 4.41 11.90
N ALA A 196 -38.66 4.35 12.50
CA ALA A 196 -38.26 3.21 13.34
C ALA A 196 -39.14 3.10 14.59
N LEU A 197 -39.52 4.21 15.23
CA LEU A 197 -40.44 4.22 16.35
C LEU A 197 -41.80 3.65 15.94
N ALA A 198 -42.35 4.10 14.81
CA ALA A 198 -43.64 3.63 14.29
C ALA A 198 -43.61 2.15 13.96
N ASP A 199 -42.54 1.69 13.28
CA ASP A 199 -42.36 0.28 12.94
C ASP A 199 -42.22 -0.61 14.18
N PHE A 200 -41.47 -0.16 15.20
CA PHE A 200 -41.27 -0.91 16.44
C PHE A 200 -42.57 -1.00 17.27
N THR A 201 -43.27 0.11 17.41
CA THR A 201 -44.56 0.14 18.16
C THR A 201 -45.62 -0.70 17.45
N ALA A 202 -45.77 -0.56 16.14
CA ALA A 202 -46.69 -1.38 15.35
C ALA A 202 -46.39 -2.88 15.45
N TRP A 203 -45.11 -3.26 15.41
CA TRP A 203 -44.70 -4.65 15.61
C TRP A 203 -45.04 -5.17 17.00
N LYS A 204 -44.81 -4.38 18.05
CA LYS A 204 -45.21 -4.74 19.44
C LYS A 204 -46.73 -4.84 19.60
N GLU A 205 -47.49 -3.85 19.08
CA GLU A 205 -48.94 -3.87 19.12
C GLU A 205 -49.55 -5.04 18.37
N ALA A 206 -48.97 -5.42 17.23
CA ALA A 206 -49.37 -6.62 16.52
C ALA A 206 -49.23 -7.91 17.39
N GLY A 207 -48.18 -7.97 18.21
CA GLY A 207 -47.98 -9.05 19.18
C GLY A 207 -49.02 -9.06 20.31
N GLU A 208 -49.37 -7.87 20.85
CA GLU A 208 -50.35 -7.77 21.92
C GLU A 208 -51.79 -8.01 21.41
N ASN A 209 -52.10 -7.54 20.18
CA ASN A 209 -53.46 -7.70 19.59
C ASN A 209 -53.80 -9.19 19.26
N ASP A 210 -52.84 -10.02 19.00
CA ASP A 210 -53.00 -11.44 18.70
C ASP A 210 -52.23 -12.33 19.70
N LYS A 211 -52.28 -11.92 20.97
CA LYS A 211 -51.43 -12.47 22.03
C LYS A 211 -51.62 -13.98 22.19
N ASP A 212 -52.85 -14.46 22.13
CA ASP A 212 -53.17 -15.88 22.35
C ASP A 212 -52.56 -16.79 21.26
N ASN A 213 -52.49 -16.32 20.02
CA ASN A 213 -51.88 -17.05 18.93
C ASN A 213 -50.35 -16.87 18.87
N ILE A 214 -49.89 -15.66 19.10
CA ILE A 214 -48.44 -15.34 18.99
C ILE A 214 -47.69 -15.83 20.21
N PHE A 215 -48.26 -15.84 21.40
CA PHE A 215 -47.64 -16.26 22.64
C PHE A 215 -48.39 -17.45 23.28
N PRO A 216 -48.45 -18.59 22.60
CA PRO A 216 -49.26 -19.76 23.05
C PRO A 216 -48.85 -20.32 24.40
N PHE A 217 -47.67 -19.97 24.91
CA PHE A 217 -47.17 -20.31 26.25
C PHE A 217 -46.97 -19.06 27.13
N GLY A 218 -47.65 -17.94 26.79
CA GLY A 218 -47.47 -16.66 27.47
C GLY A 218 -46.04 -16.20 27.44
N ASP A 219 -45.53 -15.67 28.56
CA ASP A 219 -44.17 -15.13 28.67
C ASP A 219 -43.10 -16.23 28.48
N ASN A 220 -43.45 -17.50 28.59
CA ASN A 220 -42.54 -18.62 28.39
C ASN A 220 -42.41 -19.07 26.92
N THR A 221 -43.10 -18.43 25.97
CA THR A 221 -43.13 -18.87 24.57
C THR A 221 -41.74 -18.88 23.95
N ALA A 222 -40.90 -17.88 24.21
CA ALA A 222 -39.54 -17.81 23.68
C ALA A 222 -38.65 -18.97 24.23
N ASN A 223 -38.75 -19.26 25.52
CA ASN A 223 -38.02 -20.38 26.15
C ASN A 223 -38.51 -21.72 25.62
N ALA A 224 -39.80 -21.86 25.42
CA ALA A 224 -40.42 -23.06 24.83
C ALA A 224 -39.95 -23.27 23.39
N LEU A 225 -39.92 -22.22 22.58
CA LEU A 225 -39.38 -22.30 21.22
C LEU A 225 -37.88 -22.64 21.20
N ALA A 226 -37.10 -22.09 22.11
CA ALA A 226 -35.69 -22.43 22.25
C ALA A 226 -35.50 -23.92 22.62
N ALA A 227 -36.31 -24.43 23.56
CA ALA A 227 -36.30 -25.86 23.93
C ALA A 227 -36.68 -26.74 22.72
N LEU A 228 -37.69 -26.36 21.94
CA LEU A 228 -38.07 -27.03 20.70
C LEU A 228 -36.92 -27.06 19.71
N ASN A 229 -36.33 -25.93 19.39
CA ASN A 229 -35.26 -25.80 18.41
C ASN A 229 -34.01 -26.58 18.75
N THR A 230 -33.74 -26.82 20.04
CA THR A 230 -32.58 -27.61 20.49
C THR A 230 -32.67 -29.07 20.08
N ILE A 231 -33.89 -29.64 19.97
CA ILE A 231 -34.06 -31.09 19.81
C ILE A 231 -34.97 -31.51 18.64
N LYS A 232 -35.62 -30.55 17.97
CA LYS A 232 -36.62 -30.86 16.93
C LYS A 232 -36.11 -31.78 15.83
N ASP A 233 -34.91 -31.51 15.32
CA ASP A 233 -34.32 -32.27 14.22
C ASP A 233 -34.06 -33.72 14.63
N LYS A 234 -33.78 -33.97 15.91
CA LYS A 234 -33.55 -35.30 16.46
C LYS A 234 -34.84 -36.11 16.60
N ILE A 235 -35.93 -35.42 16.94
CA ILE A 235 -37.26 -36.04 17.03
C ILE A 235 -37.85 -36.25 15.62
N ASP A 236 -37.60 -35.31 14.69
CA ASP A 236 -38.02 -35.48 13.30
C ASP A 236 -37.28 -36.69 12.65
N ASP A 237 -35.98 -36.87 12.90
CA ASP A 237 -35.21 -38.05 12.47
C ASP A 237 -35.80 -39.35 13.05
N TYR A 238 -36.20 -39.33 14.34
CA TYR A 238 -36.81 -40.50 14.97
C TYR A 238 -38.10 -40.93 14.28
N PHE A 239 -39.05 -40.00 14.04
CA PHE A 239 -40.29 -40.31 13.36
C PHE A 239 -40.04 -40.80 11.92
N MET A 240 -39.06 -40.22 11.21
CA MET A 240 -38.68 -40.69 9.89
C MET A 240 -38.13 -42.13 9.93
N ARG A 241 -37.30 -42.46 10.92
CA ARG A 241 -36.79 -43.84 11.13
C ARG A 241 -37.93 -44.82 11.42
N CYS A 242 -38.88 -44.46 12.26
CA CYS A 242 -40.06 -45.26 12.54
C CYS A 242 -40.88 -45.51 11.26
N LYS A 243 -41.12 -44.52 10.44
CA LYS A 243 -41.81 -44.65 9.14
C LYS A 243 -41.06 -45.58 8.19
N LEU A 244 -39.75 -45.46 8.10
CA LEU A 244 -38.93 -46.33 7.29
C LEU A 244 -38.96 -47.77 7.81
N SER A 245 -39.03 -48.00 9.14
CA SER A 245 -39.15 -49.34 9.71
C SER A 245 -40.51 -49.98 9.42
N VAL A 246 -41.58 -49.18 9.27
CA VAL A 246 -42.89 -49.67 8.83
C VAL A 246 -42.88 -49.98 7.34
N PHE A 247 -42.23 -49.15 6.52
CA PHE A 247 -42.09 -49.38 5.08
C PHE A 247 -41.31 -50.67 4.75
N ASN A 248 -40.21 -50.92 5.50
CA ASN A 248 -39.44 -52.15 5.38
C ASN A 248 -39.00 -52.61 6.76
N ILE A 249 -39.69 -53.65 7.24
CA ILE A 249 -39.51 -54.20 8.60
C ILE A 249 -38.12 -54.80 8.81
N ASP A 250 -37.50 -55.31 7.75
CA ASP A 250 -36.16 -55.92 7.82
C ASP A 250 -35.08 -54.86 8.10
N CYS A 251 -35.37 -53.59 7.81
CA CYS A 251 -34.47 -52.48 8.06
C CYS A 251 -34.57 -51.90 9.48
N ALA A 252 -35.54 -52.31 10.29
CA ALA A 252 -35.75 -51.76 11.64
C ALA A 252 -34.47 -51.82 12.51
N SER A 253 -33.75 -52.94 12.45
CA SER A 253 -32.52 -53.15 13.21
C SER A 253 -31.34 -52.29 12.74
N VAL A 254 -31.34 -51.85 11.47
CA VAL A 254 -30.31 -50.99 10.89
C VAL A 254 -30.60 -49.52 11.19
N LEU A 255 -31.88 -49.16 11.33
CA LEU A 255 -32.33 -47.81 11.64
C LEU A 255 -32.18 -47.44 13.13
N ASP A 256 -31.97 -48.44 13.97
CA ASP A 256 -31.76 -48.30 15.41
C ASP A 256 -30.26 -48.45 15.77
N VAL A 257 -29.91 -48.23 17.04
CA VAL A 257 -28.56 -48.53 17.54
C VAL A 257 -28.41 -50.03 17.77
N THR A 258 -27.44 -50.66 17.11
CA THR A 258 -27.17 -52.09 17.26
C THR A 258 -26.34 -52.37 18.51
N ALA A 259 -26.53 -53.60 19.11
CA ALA A 259 -25.71 -54.05 20.23
C ALA A 259 -24.22 -54.06 19.90
N ALA A 260 -23.85 -54.35 18.64
CA ALA A 260 -22.47 -54.29 18.16
C ALA A 260 -21.89 -52.88 18.28
N ARG A 261 -22.67 -51.85 17.91
CA ARG A 261 -22.22 -50.44 18.00
C ARG A 261 -22.04 -49.98 19.44
N ILE A 262 -22.86 -50.41 20.35
CA ILE A 262 -22.71 -50.13 21.78
C ILE A 262 -21.48 -50.85 22.34
N SER A 263 -21.24 -52.11 21.90
CA SER A 263 -20.08 -52.91 22.31
C SER A 263 -18.76 -52.24 21.92
N GLU A 264 -18.69 -51.54 20.76
CA GLU A 264 -17.48 -50.83 20.30
C GLU A 264 -17.03 -49.71 21.26
N ILE A 265 -17.95 -49.13 22.03
CA ILE A 265 -17.68 -48.06 22.98
C ILE A 265 -17.71 -48.50 24.43
N SER A 266 -18.13 -49.74 24.71
CA SER A 266 -18.41 -50.25 26.05
C SER A 266 -17.16 -50.29 26.96
N ASP A 267 -15.96 -50.44 26.38
CA ASP A 267 -14.70 -50.46 27.10
C ASP A 267 -14.14 -49.06 27.44
N ARG A 268 -14.84 -48.03 26.98
CA ARG A 268 -14.46 -46.62 27.24
C ARG A 268 -15.25 -46.03 28.40
N ASN A 269 -14.81 -44.93 28.93
CA ASN A 269 -15.63 -44.09 29.79
C ASN A 269 -16.78 -43.51 28.93
N LEU A 270 -18.00 -43.98 29.11
CA LEU A 270 -19.16 -43.59 28.32
C LEU A 270 -19.51 -42.12 28.45
N THR A 271 -19.10 -41.44 29.51
CA THR A 271 -19.27 -39.99 29.65
C THR A 271 -18.46 -39.25 28.59
N ASP A 272 -17.29 -39.75 28.20
CA ASP A 272 -16.43 -39.15 27.16
C ASP A 272 -16.93 -39.49 25.74
N CYS A 273 -17.85 -40.45 25.61
CA CYS A 273 -18.47 -40.85 24.34
C CYS A 273 -19.79 -40.12 24.06
N ASN A 274 -20.12 -39.07 24.79
CA ASN A 274 -21.39 -38.34 24.67
C ASN A 274 -21.70 -37.88 23.25
N ASP A 275 -20.68 -37.38 22.50
CA ASP A 275 -20.84 -36.93 21.12
C ASP A 275 -21.18 -38.06 20.15
N GLU A 276 -20.73 -39.29 20.42
CA GLU A 276 -21.09 -40.46 19.65
C GLU A 276 -22.49 -40.93 20.02
N ILE A 277 -22.83 -41.02 21.31
CA ILE A 277 -24.14 -41.37 21.82
C ILE A 277 -25.21 -40.39 21.31
N ALA A 278 -24.87 -39.10 21.20
CA ALA A 278 -25.77 -38.09 20.64
C ALA A 278 -26.14 -38.30 19.16
N LYS A 279 -25.34 -39.06 18.42
CA LYS A 279 -25.66 -39.44 17.03
C LYS A 279 -26.68 -40.55 16.92
N TYR A 280 -26.85 -41.37 17.96
CA TYR A 280 -27.84 -42.45 17.98
C TYR A 280 -29.27 -41.89 17.96
N PRO A 281 -30.28 -42.68 17.54
CA PRO A 281 -31.68 -42.28 17.62
C PRO A 281 -32.06 -41.77 19.01
N ILE A 282 -33.04 -40.85 19.07
CA ILE A 282 -33.47 -40.27 20.35
C ILE A 282 -34.13 -41.31 21.27
N ALA A 283 -34.76 -42.32 20.68
CA ALA A 283 -35.34 -43.44 21.37
C ALA A 283 -35.30 -44.69 20.46
N HIS A 284 -35.56 -45.85 21.03
CA HIS A 284 -35.64 -47.10 20.27
C HIS A 284 -36.71 -47.01 19.17
N VAL A 285 -36.29 -47.30 17.93
CA VAL A 285 -37.18 -47.26 16.75
C VAL A 285 -38.26 -48.33 16.85
N ASN A 286 -39.50 -47.92 16.66
CA ASN A 286 -40.66 -48.82 16.75
C ASN A 286 -41.62 -48.67 15.57
N THR A 287 -42.40 -49.67 15.31
CA THR A 287 -43.38 -49.70 14.22
C THR A 287 -44.71 -49.02 14.58
N ASP A 288 -44.92 -48.70 15.86
CA ASP A 288 -46.13 -47.98 16.31
C ASP A 288 -46.06 -46.48 16.04
N ILE A 289 -44.92 -45.97 15.59
CA ILE A 289 -44.64 -44.55 15.31
C ILE A 289 -45.00 -43.65 16.51
N ARG A 290 -44.62 -44.08 17.73
CA ARG A 290 -44.89 -43.38 18.98
C ARG A 290 -43.61 -43.13 19.76
N LEU A 291 -43.38 -41.90 20.16
CA LEU A 291 -42.25 -41.52 21.02
C LEU A 291 -42.69 -41.55 22.47
N LYS A 292 -42.09 -42.41 23.28
CA LYS A 292 -42.35 -42.50 24.72
C LYS A 292 -41.79 -41.29 25.44
N LEU A 293 -42.56 -40.72 26.40
CA LEU A 293 -42.16 -39.48 27.09
C LEU A 293 -41.47 -39.70 28.44
N ASN A 294 -41.57 -40.87 29.03
CA ASN A 294 -41.14 -41.11 30.40
C ASN A 294 -39.94 -42.06 30.53
N ASN A 295 -39.63 -42.83 29.51
CA ASN A 295 -38.50 -43.75 29.52
C ASN A 295 -37.92 -44.02 28.11
N GLY A 296 -36.69 -44.56 28.07
CA GLY A 296 -36.07 -44.99 26.82
C GLY A 296 -35.52 -43.84 25.95
N ILE A 297 -35.33 -42.69 26.51
CA ILE A 297 -34.71 -41.55 25.81
C ILE A 297 -33.18 -41.68 25.86
N ASN A 298 -32.53 -41.40 24.75
CA ASN A 298 -31.08 -41.35 24.61
C ASN A 298 -30.45 -40.46 25.69
N PRO A 299 -29.50 -40.97 26.49
CA PRO A 299 -28.90 -40.23 27.61
C PRO A 299 -28.29 -38.88 27.21
N ALA A 300 -27.69 -38.78 26.03
CA ALA A 300 -27.11 -37.53 25.54
C ALA A 300 -28.15 -36.44 25.30
N TRP A 301 -29.40 -36.81 25.04
CA TRP A 301 -30.52 -35.90 24.77
C TRP A 301 -31.50 -35.78 25.93
N ALA A 302 -31.29 -36.51 27.02
CA ALA A 302 -32.24 -36.58 28.14
C ALA A 302 -32.52 -35.22 28.76
N GLY A 303 -31.50 -34.34 28.92
CA GLY A 303 -31.65 -32.98 29.42
C GLY A 303 -32.47 -32.08 28.51
N ALA A 304 -32.14 -32.07 27.21
CA ALA A 304 -32.89 -31.31 26.21
C ALA A 304 -34.32 -31.81 26.05
N PHE A 305 -34.54 -33.13 26.12
CA PHE A 305 -35.88 -33.74 26.06
C PHE A 305 -36.70 -33.40 27.31
N SER A 306 -36.12 -33.45 28.49
CA SER A 306 -36.78 -33.03 29.73
C SER A 306 -37.22 -31.57 29.70
N ASN A 307 -36.36 -30.68 29.13
CA ASN A 307 -36.69 -29.29 28.97
C ASN A 307 -37.84 -29.10 27.97
N LEU A 308 -37.79 -29.77 26.81
CA LEU A 308 -38.89 -29.79 25.84
C LEU A 308 -40.20 -30.31 26.48
N LYS A 309 -40.13 -31.44 27.20
CA LYS A 309 -41.28 -32.03 27.86
C LYS A 309 -41.95 -31.07 28.82
N LYS A 310 -41.17 -30.48 29.75
CA LYS A 310 -41.67 -29.58 30.76
C LYS A 310 -42.30 -28.32 30.19
N ASN A 311 -41.66 -27.70 29.16
CA ASN A 311 -42.10 -26.42 28.65
C ASN A 311 -43.17 -26.51 27.54
N ILE A 312 -43.34 -27.69 26.91
CA ILE A 312 -44.25 -27.85 25.77
C ILE A 312 -45.14 -29.07 25.93
N LEU A 313 -44.56 -30.30 26.02
CA LEU A 313 -45.36 -31.51 25.84
C LEU A 313 -46.31 -31.75 27.01
N ASP A 314 -45.89 -31.50 28.26
CA ASP A 314 -46.75 -31.68 29.43
C ASP A 314 -47.90 -30.65 29.49
N ILE A 315 -47.70 -29.47 28.84
CA ILE A 315 -48.72 -28.45 28.73
C ILE A 315 -49.74 -28.79 27.64
N LEU A 316 -49.26 -29.24 26.47
CA LEU A 316 -50.11 -29.54 25.33
C LEU A 316 -50.79 -30.92 25.46
N PHE A 317 -50.14 -31.88 26.10
CA PHE A 317 -50.58 -33.26 26.22
C PHE A 317 -50.46 -33.74 27.69
N PRO A 318 -51.30 -33.22 28.59
CA PRO A 318 -51.20 -33.56 30.00
C PRO A 318 -51.33 -35.08 30.22
N ASN A 319 -50.46 -35.67 31.02
CA ASN A 319 -50.42 -37.08 31.34
C ASN A 319 -50.20 -38.04 30.17
N ALA A 320 -49.73 -37.57 29.01
CA ALA A 320 -49.41 -38.43 27.89
C ALA A 320 -48.21 -39.34 28.21
N GLU A 321 -48.35 -40.64 27.93
CA GLU A 321 -47.22 -41.58 28.04
C GLU A 321 -46.33 -41.55 26.79
N TYR A 322 -46.89 -41.18 25.67
CA TYR A 322 -46.23 -41.07 24.37
C TYR A 322 -46.88 -39.96 23.54
N ILE A 323 -46.16 -39.53 22.48
CA ILE A 323 -46.67 -38.66 21.42
C ILE A 323 -46.59 -39.35 20.08
N THR A 324 -47.56 -39.02 19.21
CA THR A 324 -47.56 -39.43 17.80
C THR A 324 -46.86 -38.36 16.95
N GLU A 325 -46.52 -38.71 15.71
CA GLU A 325 -45.95 -37.74 14.76
C GLU A 325 -46.89 -36.56 14.49
N GLU A 326 -48.22 -36.82 14.39
CA GLU A 326 -49.21 -35.74 14.21
C GLU A 326 -49.22 -34.75 15.37
N GLN A 327 -49.18 -35.29 16.61
CA GLN A 327 -49.07 -34.44 17.81
C GLN A 327 -47.76 -33.65 17.83
N TRP A 328 -46.66 -34.25 17.38
CA TRP A 328 -45.38 -33.58 17.26
C TRP A 328 -45.41 -32.47 16.23
N ILE A 329 -46.00 -32.72 15.03
CA ILE A 329 -46.16 -31.67 13.99
C ILE A 329 -47.01 -30.53 14.52
N ASN A 330 -48.12 -30.85 15.22
CA ASN A 330 -48.99 -29.86 15.82
C ASN A 330 -48.22 -29.01 16.88
N ALA A 331 -47.41 -29.65 17.73
CA ALA A 331 -46.59 -28.96 18.72
C ALA A 331 -45.57 -28.00 18.07
N LYS A 332 -45.02 -28.33 16.91
CA LYS A 332 -44.17 -27.45 16.13
C LYS A 332 -44.96 -26.29 15.52
N ASN A 333 -46.14 -26.59 14.92
CA ASN A 333 -46.93 -25.60 14.18
C ASN A 333 -47.52 -24.52 15.07
N ILE A 334 -47.74 -24.78 16.35
CA ILE A 334 -48.18 -23.77 17.35
C ILE A 334 -47.24 -22.57 17.40
N PHE A 335 -45.97 -22.74 17.12
CA PHE A 335 -44.99 -21.65 17.14
C PHE A 335 -44.93 -20.83 15.85
N ASN A 336 -45.58 -21.27 14.75
CA ASN A 336 -45.50 -20.56 13.47
C ASN A 336 -45.94 -19.09 13.55
N PRO A 337 -47.00 -18.69 14.25
CA PRO A 337 -47.34 -17.30 14.42
C PRO A 337 -46.26 -16.52 15.16
N HIS A 338 -45.68 -17.07 16.22
CA HIS A 338 -44.60 -16.46 16.97
C HIS A 338 -43.34 -16.25 16.13
N ILE A 339 -42.94 -17.27 15.36
CA ILE A 339 -41.77 -17.21 14.45
C ILE A 339 -42.03 -16.16 13.37
N ALA A 340 -43.22 -16.12 12.79
CA ALA A 340 -43.58 -15.10 11.79
C ALA A 340 -43.55 -13.67 12.38
N TRP A 341 -44.10 -13.50 13.59
CA TRP A 341 -44.05 -12.21 14.29
C TRP A 341 -42.61 -11.79 14.61
N MET A 342 -41.77 -12.69 15.11
CA MET A 342 -40.35 -12.39 15.35
C MET A 342 -39.62 -12.08 14.04
N GLY A 343 -39.91 -12.77 12.95
CA GLY A 343 -39.33 -12.53 11.63
C GLY A 343 -39.80 -11.20 11.01
N ALA A 344 -40.97 -10.71 11.40
CA ALA A 344 -41.52 -9.41 10.97
C ALA A 344 -40.99 -8.22 11.80
N LYS A 345 -40.08 -8.45 12.75
CA LYS A 345 -39.54 -7.43 13.63
C LYS A 345 -38.89 -6.28 12.85
N LYS A 346 -39.33 -5.07 13.05
CA LYS A 346 -38.79 -3.82 12.47
C LYS A 346 -38.48 -2.82 13.57
N GLY A 347 -37.79 -1.75 13.21
CA GLY A 347 -37.45 -0.67 14.14
C GLY A 347 -36.48 -1.09 15.27
N THR A 348 -35.59 -2.04 15.00
CA THR A 348 -34.68 -2.58 16.01
C THR A 348 -33.71 -1.54 16.57
N GLN A 349 -33.42 -0.47 15.82
CA GLN A 349 -32.55 0.64 16.24
C GLN A 349 -33.05 1.35 17.49
N VAL A 350 -34.38 1.44 17.66
CA VAL A 350 -35.03 2.12 18.80
C VAL A 350 -35.51 1.16 19.89
N GLU A 351 -35.28 -0.13 19.76
CA GLU A 351 -35.68 -1.16 20.73
C GLU A 351 -35.19 -0.88 22.15
N GLY A 352 -33.97 -0.33 22.27
CA GLY A 352 -33.34 0.03 23.55
C GLY A 352 -34.10 1.10 24.34
N LEU A 353 -34.99 1.86 23.69
CA LEU A 353 -35.84 2.85 24.36
C LEU A 353 -37.01 2.21 25.11
N GLY A 354 -37.41 1.01 24.75
CA GLY A 354 -38.58 0.33 25.27
C GLY A 354 -39.88 0.80 24.59
N TYR A 355 -40.90 -0.06 24.68
CA TYR A 355 -42.20 0.18 24.02
C TYR A 355 -42.93 1.42 24.53
N ASP A 356 -43.00 1.60 25.87
CA ASP A 356 -43.76 2.71 26.48
C ASP A 356 -43.11 4.05 26.11
N THR A 357 -41.80 4.14 26.09
CA THR A 357 -41.10 5.37 25.69
C THR A 357 -41.32 5.67 24.20
N ALA A 358 -41.18 4.66 23.35
CA ALA A 358 -41.40 4.78 21.91
C ALA A 358 -42.81 5.25 21.59
N LYS A 359 -43.82 4.66 22.24
CA LYS A 359 -45.23 5.03 22.10
C LYS A 359 -45.48 6.47 22.57
N LYS A 360 -44.97 6.85 23.74
CA LYS A 360 -45.10 8.22 24.27
C LYS A 360 -44.54 9.27 23.31
N ILE A 361 -43.36 9.02 22.72
CA ILE A 361 -42.73 9.94 21.75
C ILE A 361 -43.61 10.09 20.49
N LEU A 362 -44.23 9.02 20.02
CA LEU A 362 -45.15 9.07 18.87
C LEU A 362 -46.47 9.83 19.22
N GLU A 363 -47.02 9.63 20.43
CA GLU A 363 -48.22 10.31 20.91
C GLU A 363 -47.96 11.82 21.07
N GLU A 364 -46.80 12.25 21.55
CA GLU A 364 -46.39 13.64 21.66
C GLU A 364 -46.28 14.33 20.29
N ASN A 365 -46.04 13.57 19.22
CA ASN A 365 -46.03 13.98 17.81
C ASN A 365 -45.24 15.26 17.49
N ARG A 366 -44.06 15.40 18.09
CA ARG A 366 -43.21 16.60 17.93
C ARG A 366 -42.26 16.55 16.74
N LYS A 367 -42.43 15.60 15.80
CA LYS A 367 -41.65 15.45 14.59
C LYS A 367 -41.60 16.72 13.74
N ALA A 368 -42.77 17.35 13.57
CA ALA A 368 -42.91 18.56 12.76
C ALA A 368 -42.08 19.74 13.30
N GLU A 369 -41.98 19.88 14.63
CA GLU A 369 -41.17 20.92 15.28
C GLU A 369 -39.67 20.73 15.02
N LEU A 370 -39.16 19.47 15.05
CA LEU A 370 -37.78 19.18 14.71
C LEU A 370 -37.48 19.49 13.25
N LEU A 371 -38.40 19.12 12.34
CA LEU A 371 -38.22 19.41 10.90
C LEU A 371 -38.32 20.92 10.63
N GLU A 372 -39.10 21.68 11.40
CA GLU A 372 -39.13 23.13 11.31
C GLU A 372 -37.80 23.76 11.74
N LEU A 373 -37.13 23.23 12.79
CA LEU A 373 -35.81 23.68 13.17
C LEU A 373 -34.81 23.43 12.07
N VAL A 374 -34.82 22.23 11.42
CA VAL A 374 -33.99 21.92 10.26
C VAL A 374 -34.27 22.86 9.10
N ALA A 375 -35.55 23.18 8.83
CA ALA A 375 -35.93 24.10 7.76
C ALA A 375 -35.48 25.55 8.05
N LYS A 376 -35.55 25.99 9.31
CA LYS A 376 -35.03 27.30 9.76
C LYS A 376 -33.51 27.35 9.58
N ASP A 377 -32.80 26.31 9.97
CA ASP A 377 -31.34 26.22 9.73
C ASP A 377 -31.03 26.29 8.24
N LYS A 378 -31.69 25.48 7.44
CA LYS A 378 -31.50 25.44 5.99
C LYS A 378 -31.83 26.76 5.28
N SER A 379 -32.69 27.60 5.84
CA SER A 379 -32.96 28.92 5.28
C SER A 379 -31.75 29.86 5.28
N LEU A 380 -30.73 29.57 6.10
CA LEU A 380 -29.45 30.29 6.17
C LEU A 380 -28.36 29.69 5.27
N GLU A 381 -28.69 28.70 4.46
CA GLU A 381 -27.75 28.04 3.55
C GLU A 381 -27.04 29.02 2.61
N SER A 382 -27.74 30.04 2.14
CA SER A 382 -27.17 31.08 1.28
C SER A 382 -26.05 31.87 1.99
N VAL A 383 -26.26 32.26 3.23
CA VAL A 383 -25.30 33.03 4.03
C VAL A 383 -24.06 32.14 4.35
N SER A 384 -24.30 30.90 4.61
CA SER A 384 -23.27 29.94 4.90
C SER A 384 -22.43 29.59 3.66
N ASN A 385 -23.07 29.41 2.51
CA ASN A 385 -22.38 29.21 1.22
C ASN A 385 -21.54 30.44 0.84
N ASP A 386 -21.94 31.60 1.26
CA ASP A 386 -21.21 32.84 1.07
C ASP A 386 -19.89 32.85 1.88
N ILE A 387 -19.94 32.36 3.14
CA ILE A 387 -18.72 32.20 3.96
C ILE A 387 -17.78 31.15 3.35
N ASP A 388 -18.33 30.03 2.89
CA ASP A 388 -17.55 29.01 2.17
C ASP A 388 -16.92 29.57 0.87
N SER A 389 -17.63 30.50 0.18
CA SER A 389 -17.09 31.15 -1.02
C SER A 389 -15.90 32.06 -0.72
N VAL A 390 -15.90 32.78 0.41
CA VAL A 390 -14.73 33.55 0.87
C VAL A 390 -13.59 32.60 1.24
N GLY A 391 -13.89 31.47 1.89
CA GLY A 391 -12.92 30.42 2.16
C GLY A 391 -12.31 29.86 0.88
N LYS A 392 -13.14 29.52 -0.11
CA LYS A 392 -12.69 29.07 -1.44
C LYS A 392 -11.74 30.10 -2.07
N LEU A 393 -12.08 31.39 -2.04
CA LEU A 393 -11.25 32.44 -2.57
C LEU A 393 -9.88 32.50 -1.88
N LEU A 394 -9.82 32.43 -0.56
CA LEU A 394 -8.58 32.48 0.23
C LEU A 394 -7.66 31.30 -0.06
N TYR A 395 -8.20 30.08 -0.09
CA TYR A 395 -7.41 28.88 -0.41
C TYR A 395 -6.87 28.93 -1.84
N LEU A 396 -7.70 29.36 -2.80
CA LEU A 396 -7.26 29.51 -4.20
C LEU A 396 -6.27 30.67 -4.36
N TYR A 397 -6.45 31.79 -3.69
CA TYR A 397 -5.53 32.93 -3.69
C TYR A 397 -4.13 32.52 -3.24
N ARG A 398 -4.02 31.71 -2.20
CA ARG A 398 -2.74 31.21 -1.69
C ARG A 398 -2.08 30.20 -2.61
N ASP A 399 -2.83 29.26 -3.16
CA ASP A 399 -2.24 28.05 -3.74
C ASP A 399 -2.29 27.98 -5.27
N PHE A 400 -3.11 28.79 -5.94
CA PHE A 400 -3.39 28.66 -7.37
C PHE A 400 -2.12 28.82 -8.25
N THR A 401 -1.29 29.82 -7.97
CA THR A 401 -0.04 30.01 -8.72
C THR A 401 0.96 28.89 -8.49
N THR A 402 0.99 28.30 -7.29
CA THR A 402 1.77 27.09 -7.01
C THR A 402 1.29 25.92 -7.86
N LEU A 403 -0.03 25.75 -8.01
CA LEU A 403 -0.57 24.74 -8.93
C LEU A 403 -0.15 25.04 -10.37
N LEU A 404 -0.30 26.26 -10.87
CA LEU A 404 0.09 26.61 -12.25
C LEU A 404 1.56 26.33 -12.55
N LYS A 405 2.47 26.66 -11.61
CA LYS A 405 3.91 26.39 -11.73
C LYS A 405 4.25 24.90 -11.73
N ASN A 406 3.37 24.01 -11.26
CA ASN A 406 3.57 22.57 -11.20
C ASN A 406 2.65 21.77 -12.15
N PHE A 407 1.69 22.43 -12.81
CA PHE A 407 0.74 21.83 -13.74
C PHE A 407 0.97 22.28 -15.18
N VAL A 408 1.06 23.60 -15.40
CA VAL A 408 1.23 24.19 -16.73
C VAL A 408 2.70 24.21 -17.16
N THR A 409 3.60 24.72 -16.31
CA THR A 409 4.99 25.03 -16.67
C THR A 409 6.02 24.08 -16.09
N PHE A 410 5.77 23.45 -14.94
CA PHE A 410 6.74 22.67 -14.14
C PHE A 410 7.97 23.48 -13.74
N SER A 411 7.82 24.83 -13.67
CA SER A 411 8.92 25.73 -13.33
C SER A 411 9.49 25.51 -11.92
N ASP A 412 8.64 25.17 -10.93
CA ASP A 412 9.11 24.90 -9.56
C ASP A 412 10.04 23.70 -9.54
N PHE A 413 9.70 22.60 -10.21
CA PHE A 413 10.54 21.42 -10.29
C PHE A 413 11.93 21.72 -10.85
N TYR A 414 12.00 22.46 -11.96
CA TYR A 414 13.27 22.76 -12.63
C TYR A 414 14.05 23.93 -12.02
N SER A 415 13.43 24.72 -11.15
CA SER A 415 14.12 25.85 -10.47
C SER A 415 15.17 25.36 -9.46
N GLY A 416 15.00 24.18 -8.89
CA GLY A 416 15.84 23.63 -7.83
C GLY A 416 15.78 24.41 -6.50
N LYS A 417 14.94 25.46 -6.43
CA LYS A 417 14.77 26.30 -5.23
C LYS A 417 13.64 25.85 -4.34
N LYS A 418 12.55 25.35 -4.95
CA LYS A 418 11.37 24.83 -4.26
C LYS A 418 11.12 23.40 -4.70
N LYS A 419 10.66 22.56 -3.80
CA LYS A 419 10.19 21.21 -4.16
C LYS A 419 8.87 21.33 -4.91
N ALA A 420 8.71 20.58 -6.00
CA ALA A 420 7.48 20.48 -6.75
C ALA A 420 6.38 19.83 -5.90
N VAL A 421 5.11 20.10 -6.23
CA VAL A 421 3.96 19.61 -5.44
C VAL A 421 3.83 18.09 -5.39
N PHE A 422 4.37 17.36 -6.37
CA PHE A 422 4.38 15.91 -6.41
C PHE A 422 5.56 15.27 -5.64
N GLN A 423 6.53 16.05 -5.18
CA GLN A 423 7.64 15.56 -4.37
C GLN A 423 7.18 15.44 -2.92
N ALA A 424 7.09 14.20 -2.43
CA ALA A 424 6.56 13.88 -1.09
C ALA A 424 7.51 14.27 0.06
N GLY A 425 8.82 14.37 -0.22
CA GLY A 425 9.82 14.66 0.81
C GLY A 425 11.24 14.33 0.35
N THR A 426 12.13 14.00 1.30
CA THR A 426 13.54 13.64 1.06
C THR A 426 13.87 12.32 1.74
N LEU A 427 14.41 11.36 0.99
CA LEU A 427 14.93 10.10 1.52
C LEU A 427 16.43 10.21 1.78
N PHE A 428 16.86 9.95 3.02
CA PHE A 428 18.25 9.79 3.40
C PHE A 428 18.60 8.31 3.46
N ILE A 429 19.49 7.88 2.60
CA ILE A 429 19.93 6.49 2.51
C ILE A 429 21.36 6.40 1.98
N ASP A 430 22.19 5.59 2.61
CA ASP A 430 23.55 5.28 2.16
C ASP A 430 24.38 6.54 1.81
N GLN A 431 24.47 7.49 2.76
CA GLN A 431 25.23 8.74 2.68
C GLN A 431 24.78 9.70 1.56
N ARG A 432 23.50 9.64 1.16
CA ARG A 432 22.90 10.55 0.18
C ARG A 432 21.51 10.98 0.61
N SER A 433 21.10 12.11 0.08
CA SER A 433 19.73 12.58 0.14
C SER A 433 19.11 12.55 -1.25
N CYS A 434 17.93 11.95 -1.37
CA CYS A 434 17.15 11.88 -2.60
C CYS A 434 15.92 12.77 -2.43
N ASP A 435 15.89 13.90 -3.16
CA ASP A 435 14.79 14.86 -3.09
C ASP A 435 13.64 14.51 -4.04
N LEU A 436 13.89 13.72 -5.08
CA LEU A 436 12.84 13.25 -5.97
C LEU A 436 12.20 11.95 -5.41
N CYS A 437 11.35 12.12 -4.41
CA CYS A 437 10.53 11.06 -3.83
C CYS A 437 9.05 11.32 -4.18
N ILE A 438 8.39 10.34 -4.78
CA ILE A 438 6.99 10.41 -5.21
C ILE A 438 6.20 9.39 -4.40
N ARG A 439 5.05 9.80 -3.84
CA ARG A 439 4.15 8.88 -3.14
C ARG A 439 3.55 7.88 -4.14
N VAL A 440 3.48 6.60 -3.75
CA VAL A 440 2.96 5.52 -4.60
C VAL A 440 1.69 4.97 -3.96
N PHE A 441 0.60 4.95 -4.73
CA PHE A 441 -0.69 4.41 -4.28
C PHE A 441 -0.92 2.96 -4.75
N ASP A 442 -0.42 2.61 -5.95
CA ASP A 442 -0.48 1.27 -6.53
C ASP A 442 0.92 0.88 -7.03
N ALA A 443 1.62 0.09 -6.23
CA ALA A 443 2.98 -0.33 -6.54
C ALA A 443 3.08 -1.16 -7.83
N GLY A 444 2.04 -1.92 -8.18
CA GLY A 444 2.00 -2.75 -9.38
C GLY A 444 1.98 -1.92 -10.67
N LYS A 445 0.99 -1.04 -10.79
CA LYS A 445 0.85 -0.12 -11.93
C LYS A 445 2.03 0.83 -12.03
N HIS A 446 2.47 1.39 -10.89
CA HIS A 446 3.59 2.33 -10.85
C HIS A 446 4.87 1.68 -11.37
N ASN A 447 5.19 0.47 -10.93
CA ASN A 447 6.40 -0.25 -11.34
C ASN A 447 6.43 -0.57 -12.85
N ALA A 448 5.30 -0.95 -13.44
CA ALA A 448 5.22 -1.25 -14.87
C ALA A 448 5.62 -0.05 -15.72
N MET A 449 5.11 1.14 -15.40
CA MET A 449 5.41 2.37 -16.13
C MET A 449 6.76 3.00 -15.74
N ALA A 450 7.14 2.93 -14.46
CA ALA A 450 8.35 3.54 -13.95
C ALA A 450 9.62 3.00 -14.60
N SER A 451 9.62 1.74 -15.04
CA SER A 451 10.72 1.11 -15.78
C SER A 451 11.06 1.84 -17.09
N LEU A 452 10.08 2.50 -17.70
CA LEU A 452 10.24 3.27 -18.94
C LEU A 452 10.94 4.62 -18.75
N SER A 453 11.10 5.06 -17.51
CA SER A 453 11.72 6.36 -17.17
C SER A 453 13.22 6.42 -17.44
N GLY A 454 13.91 5.28 -17.49
CA GLY A 454 15.36 5.19 -17.61
C GLY A 454 16.10 5.63 -16.34
N MET A 455 15.43 5.74 -15.19
CA MET A 455 16.00 6.18 -13.92
C MET A 455 16.19 5.01 -12.96
N TYR A 456 17.14 5.16 -12.01
CA TYR A 456 17.31 4.24 -10.89
C TYR A 456 16.31 4.61 -9.80
N ILE A 457 15.45 3.66 -9.44
CA ILE A 457 14.32 3.91 -8.55
C ILE A 457 14.33 2.92 -7.39
N LEU A 458 14.20 3.45 -6.18
CA LEU A 458 14.02 2.70 -4.95
C LEU A 458 12.54 2.78 -4.56
N TYR A 459 11.86 1.67 -4.48
CA TYR A 459 10.57 1.58 -3.79
C TYR A 459 10.83 1.34 -2.32
N CYS A 460 10.27 2.17 -1.47
CA CYS A 460 10.41 2.05 -0.03
C CYS A 460 9.04 2.06 0.63
N ASP A 461 8.85 1.15 1.58
CA ASP A 461 7.74 1.19 2.51
C ASP A 461 8.18 2.04 3.71
N CYS A 462 7.40 3.06 4.00
CA CYS A 462 7.66 4.03 5.03
C CYS A 462 6.63 3.92 6.15
N THR A 463 7.08 3.92 7.40
CA THR A 463 6.22 3.88 8.60
C THR A 463 6.53 5.05 9.50
N CYS A 464 5.50 5.76 9.95
CA CYS A 464 5.60 6.86 10.91
C CYS A 464 4.87 6.49 12.19
N LYS A 465 5.61 6.31 13.28
CA LYS A 465 5.05 5.90 14.57
C LYS A 465 4.22 7.02 15.21
N SER A 466 4.61 8.28 15.04
CA SER A 466 3.93 9.43 15.63
C SER A 466 2.51 9.63 15.06
N LYS A 467 2.30 9.31 13.78
CA LYS A 467 0.99 9.36 13.11
C LYS A 467 0.28 8.00 13.01
N ASN A 468 0.90 6.92 13.44
CA ASN A 468 0.45 5.54 13.23
C ASN A 468 0.03 5.29 11.76
N ALA A 469 0.86 5.75 10.83
CA ALA A 469 0.55 5.75 9.40
C ALA A 469 1.65 5.06 8.59
N THR A 470 1.25 4.51 7.44
CA THR A 470 2.16 3.88 6.47
C THR A 470 2.00 4.54 5.11
N MET A 471 3.07 4.62 4.34
CA MET A 471 3.04 5.03 2.94
C MET A 471 4.12 4.31 2.14
N ALA A 472 3.89 4.16 0.83
CA ALA A 472 4.91 3.73 -0.10
C ALA A 472 5.43 4.93 -0.90
N ILE A 473 6.73 4.97 -1.13
CA ILE A 473 7.38 6.00 -1.97
C ILE A 473 8.23 5.36 -3.07
N ALA A 474 8.37 6.06 -4.18
CA ALA A 474 9.36 5.81 -5.21
C ALA A 474 10.41 6.92 -5.15
N ALA A 475 11.60 6.61 -4.63
CA ALA A 475 12.71 7.54 -4.55
C ALA A 475 13.65 7.35 -5.74
N VAL A 476 13.94 8.42 -6.46
CA VAL A 476 14.79 8.38 -7.65
C VAL A 476 16.21 8.76 -7.26
N VAL A 477 17.18 7.87 -7.55
CA VAL A 477 18.61 8.11 -7.33
C VAL A 477 19.24 8.53 -8.64
N THR A 478 19.78 9.73 -8.69
CA THR A 478 20.30 10.34 -9.92
C THR A 478 21.80 10.60 -9.91
N ASP A 479 22.46 10.47 -8.75
CA ASP A 479 23.92 10.62 -8.57
C ASP A 479 24.47 9.69 -7.48
N GLY A 480 25.80 9.51 -7.46
CA GLY A 480 26.52 8.68 -6.50
C GLY A 480 26.80 7.25 -6.97
N ASP A 481 27.27 6.41 -6.04
CA ASP A 481 27.53 4.97 -6.27
C ASP A 481 26.49 4.12 -5.54
N ILE A 482 25.89 3.16 -6.24
CA ILE A 482 24.82 2.29 -5.71
C ILE A 482 25.29 1.00 -5.04
N GLY A 483 26.61 0.84 -4.86
CA GLY A 483 27.19 -0.45 -4.41
C GLY A 483 26.60 -1.02 -3.12
N ASN A 484 26.13 -0.16 -2.21
CA ASN A 484 25.59 -0.56 -0.91
C ASN A 484 24.05 -0.53 -0.83
N ILE A 485 23.35 -0.15 -1.92
CA ILE A 485 21.90 -0.13 -1.93
C ILE A 485 21.39 -1.52 -2.36
N LYS A 486 20.70 -2.19 -1.45
CA LYS A 486 20.07 -3.50 -1.65
C LYS A 486 18.65 -3.49 -1.10
N VAL A 487 17.82 -4.42 -1.55
CA VAL A 487 16.50 -4.67 -0.96
C VAL A 487 16.68 -5.03 0.52
N GLY A 488 15.83 -4.52 1.39
CA GLY A 488 15.95 -4.63 2.85
C GLY A 488 16.83 -3.55 3.50
N LYS A 489 17.48 -2.66 2.73
CA LYS A 489 18.24 -1.53 3.28
C LYS A 489 17.30 -0.52 3.90
N ASN A 490 17.61 -0.10 5.13
CA ASN A 490 16.86 0.94 5.83
C ASN A 490 17.44 2.33 5.53
N GLY A 491 16.55 3.31 5.50
CA GLY A 491 16.82 4.73 5.41
C GLY A 491 15.81 5.52 6.23
N ILE A 492 15.92 6.84 6.25
CA ILE A 492 14.96 7.73 6.89
C ILE A 492 14.39 8.65 5.82
N PHE A 493 13.06 8.73 5.75
CA PHE A 493 12.35 9.64 4.88
C PHE A 493 11.74 10.77 5.70
N TYR A 494 12.04 12.01 5.34
CA TYR A 494 11.39 13.20 5.88
C TYR A 494 10.34 13.68 4.91
N ASP A 495 9.10 13.78 5.36
CA ASP A 495 8.01 14.34 4.56
C ASP A 495 8.09 15.87 4.45
N ARG A 496 7.08 16.48 3.82
CA ARG A 496 7.02 17.94 3.62
C ARG A 496 6.76 18.69 4.92
N ASP A 497 6.14 18.04 5.91
CA ASP A 497 5.85 18.61 7.23
C ASP A 497 7.03 18.44 8.20
N GLY A 498 8.12 17.79 7.75
CA GLY A 498 9.32 17.56 8.55
C GLY A 498 9.22 16.33 9.48
N LEU A 499 8.19 15.50 9.31
CA LEU A 499 8.06 14.27 10.07
C LEU A 499 9.01 13.19 9.55
N ASP A 500 9.56 12.41 10.46
CA ASP A 500 10.43 11.29 10.18
C ASP A 500 9.64 10.00 9.98
N TRP A 501 10.03 9.25 8.96
CA TRP A 501 9.47 7.97 8.59
C TRP A 501 10.58 6.94 8.45
N ASP A 502 10.46 5.81 9.13
CA ASP A 502 11.34 4.67 8.93
C ASP A 502 11.07 4.08 7.53
N ALA A 503 12.05 4.16 6.64
CA ALA A 503 11.92 3.72 5.25
C ALA A 503 12.74 2.44 5.02
N THR A 504 12.12 1.40 4.46
CA THR A 504 12.80 0.15 4.07
C THR A 504 12.66 -0.08 2.58
N VAL A 505 13.76 -0.34 1.89
CA VAL A 505 13.77 -0.62 0.44
C VAL A 505 13.14 -1.99 0.18
N THR A 506 12.04 -2.00 -0.55
CA THR A 506 11.29 -3.23 -0.91
C THR A 506 11.60 -3.71 -2.32
N LYS A 507 11.88 -2.78 -3.25
CA LYS A 507 12.18 -3.10 -4.65
C LYS A 507 13.09 -2.06 -5.29
N ILE A 508 13.88 -2.49 -6.26
CA ILE A 508 14.81 -1.63 -7.00
C ILE A 508 14.57 -1.80 -8.51
N ILE A 509 14.46 -0.67 -9.23
CA ILE A 509 14.59 -0.64 -10.69
C ILE A 509 16.03 -0.23 -11.00
N ASP A 510 16.82 -1.19 -11.47
CA ASP A 510 18.25 -1.01 -11.72
C ASP A 510 18.51 -0.44 -13.11
N ASN A 511 18.65 0.89 -13.19
CA ASN A 511 19.12 1.61 -14.37
C ASN A 511 20.45 2.34 -14.05
N PRO A 512 21.35 2.55 -15.03
CA PRO A 512 22.63 3.18 -14.76
C PRO A 512 22.45 4.65 -14.28
N ILE A 513 23.16 4.99 -13.20
CA ILE A 513 23.16 6.36 -12.65
C ILE A 513 24.28 7.19 -13.30
N SER A 514 25.44 6.57 -13.63
CA SER A 514 26.58 7.24 -14.24
C SER A 514 27.27 6.35 -15.27
N VAL A 515 28.01 6.98 -16.20
CA VAL A 515 28.84 6.26 -17.18
C VAL A 515 29.97 5.49 -16.46
N ARG A 516 30.53 6.06 -15.37
CA ARG A 516 31.55 5.40 -14.54
C ARG A 516 31.04 4.10 -13.94
N GLN A 517 29.82 4.10 -13.43
CA GLN A 517 29.19 2.89 -12.89
C GLN A 517 28.96 1.85 -14.00
N ALA A 518 28.54 2.28 -15.17
CA ALA A 518 28.30 1.39 -16.31
C ALA A 518 29.59 0.72 -16.79
N PHE A 519 30.74 1.38 -16.69
CA PHE A 519 32.04 0.79 -16.97
C PHE A 519 32.33 -0.43 -16.08
N TRP A 520 32.02 -0.33 -14.79
CA TRP A 520 32.23 -1.42 -13.82
C TRP A 520 31.11 -2.46 -13.80
N SER A 521 29.98 -2.19 -14.45
CA SER A 521 28.78 -3.05 -14.41
C SER A 521 29.05 -4.50 -14.89
N PRO A 522 29.78 -4.77 -16.00
CA PRO A 522 30.05 -6.14 -16.43
C PRO A 522 30.86 -6.93 -15.38
N TYR A 523 31.83 -6.29 -14.77
CA TYR A 523 32.71 -6.92 -13.76
C TYR A 523 31.96 -7.20 -12.45
N ARG A 524 31.08 -6.29 -12.02
CA ARG A 524 30.21 -6.51 -10.85
C ARG A 524 29.23 -7.65 -11.08
N LYS A 525 28.63 -7.75 -12.27
CA LYS A 525 27.74 -8.87 -12.62
C LYS A 525 28.46 -10.20 -12.57
N LEU A 526 29.69 -10.24 -13.07
CA LEU A 526 30.51 -11.44 -13.00
C LEU A 526 30.88 -11.81 -11.54
N ALA A 527 31.24 -10.82 -10.72
CA ALA A 527 31.54 -11.04 -9.31
C ALA A 527 30.32 -11.55 -8.55
N ASN A 528 29.14 -10.92 -8.73
CA ASN A 528 27.89 -11.36 -8.12
C ASN A 528 27.49 -12.78 -8.58
N PHE A 529 27.67 -13.10 -9.86
CA PHE A 529 27.43 -14.45 -10.37
C PHE A 529 28.32 -15.50 -9.69
N ILE A 530 29.59 -15.18 -9.51
CA ILE A 530 30.55 -16.08 -8.80
C ILE A 530 30.14 -16.21 -7.33
N GLU A 531 29.75 -15.11 -6.67
CA GLU A 531 29.28 -15.10 -5.28
C GLU A 531 27.98 -15.92 -5.12
N GLU A 532 27.01 -15.76 -6.02
CA GLU A 532 25.78 -16.56 -6.02
C GLU A 532 26.05 -18.06 -6.22
N GLN A 533 26.97 -18.42 -7.12
CA GLN A 533 27.34 -19.80 -7.32
C GLN A 533 28.06 -20.38 -6.09
N THR A 534 29.00 -19.64 -5.50
CA THR A 534 29.67 -20.07 -4.25
C THR A 534 28.69 -20.21 -3.09
N ASN A 535 27.72 -19.29 -2.94
CA ASN A 535 26.69 -19.37 -1.90
C ASN A 535 25.72 -20.55 -2.12
N LYS A 536 25.36 -20.86 -3.39
CA LYS A 536 24.57 -22.05 -3.71
C LYS A 536 25.31 -23.33 -3.36
N PHE A 537 26.60 -23.42 -3.70
CA PHE A 537 27.43 -24.56 -3.32
C PHE A 537 27.61 -24.70 -1.80
N ALA A 538 27.70 -23.59 -1.06
CA ALA A 538 27.79 -23.61 0.40
C ALA A 538 26.45 -24.06 1.02
N SER A 539 25.30 -23.52 0.58
CA SER A 539 23.99 -23.86 1.10
C SER A 539 23.55 -25.30 0.77
N GLU A 540 23.94 -25.84 -0.41
CA GLU A 540 23.73 -27.26 -0.75
C GLU A 540 24.55 -28.21 0.12
N LYS A 541 25.76 -27.81 0.52
CA LYS A 541 26.56 -28.59 1.48
C LYS A 541 25.94 -28.55 2.87
N ASP A 542 25.48 -27.37 3.34
CA ASP A 542 24.87 -27.23 4.66
C ASP A 542 23.53 -27.97 4.76
N SER A 543 22.70 -27.94 3.72
CA SER A 543 21.43 -28.69 3.68
C SER A 543 21.66 -30.22 3.63
N LYS A 544 22.69 -30.70 2.93
CA LYS A 544 23.07 -32.14 2.91
C LYS A 544 23.66 -32.59 4.25
N VAL A 545 24.43 -31.74 4.92
CA VAL A 545 24.96 -32.05 6.27
C VAL A 545 23.83 -32.05 7.29
N LEU A 546 22.89 -31.13 7.20
CA LEU A 546 21.75 -31.03 8.13
C LEU A 546 20.76 -32.19 7.91
N SER A 547 20.46 -32.57 6.67
CA SER A 547 19.60 -33.73 6.37
C SER A 547 20.21 -35.06 6.82
N ASN A 548 21.53 -35.22 6.65
CA ASN A 548 22.24 -36.40 7.16
C ASN A 548 22.31 -36.44 8.70
N ALA A 549 22.41 -35.26 9.35
CA ALA A 549 22.39 -35.19 10.82
C ALA A 549 20.97 -35.50 11.35
N THR A 550 19.92 -35.02 10.70
CA THR A 550 18.52 -35.24 11.11
C THR A 550 18.12 -36.71 10.89
N THR A 551 18.57 -37.35 9.80
CA THR A 551 18.33 -38.77 9.51
C THR A 551 19.04 -39.68 10.50
N ASN A 552 20.25 -39.31 10.93
CA ASN A 552 21.00 -40.07 11.95
C ASN A 552 20.41 -39.90 13.37
N ILE A 553 19.77 -38.78 13.70
CA ILE A 553 19.11 -38.56 15.00
C ILE A 553 17.77 -39.29 15.05
N SER A 554 17.03 -39.35 13.95
CA SER A 554 15.74 -40.08 13.89
C SER A 554 15.90 -41.60 13.92
N ASN A 555 17.02 -42.13 13.44
CA ASN A 555 17.30 -43.56 13.49
C ASN A 555 17.96 -44.04 14.81
N ALA A 556 18.44 -43.10 15.65
CA ALA A 556 19.05 -43.44 16.95
C ALA A 556 18.01 -43.63 18.08
N SER A 557 16.75 -43.34 17.86
CA SER A 557 15.70 -43.38 18.91
C SER A 557 14.84 -44.65 18.91
N VAL A 558 15.08 -45.65 18.06
CA VAL A 558 14.15 -46.80 17.92
C VAL A 558 14.75 -48.19 18.21
N THR A 559 16.09 -48.37 18.36
CA THR A 559 16.59 -49.67 18.74
C THR A 559 17.82 -49.60 19.65
N GLY A 560 17.66 -50.08 20.87
CA GLY A 560 18.75 -50.37 21.77
C GLY A 560 19.52 -51.60 21.27
N GLY A 561 20.68 -51.38 20.63
CA GLY A 561 21.58 -52.43 20.18
C GLY A 561 22.97 -51.84 19.91
N THR A 562 23.97 -52.49 20.44
CA THR A 562 25.42 -52.20 20.37
C THR A 562 25.89 -51.74 18.99
N PRO A 563 26.83 -50.80 18.87
CA PRO A 563 27.26 -50.22 17.60
C PRO A 563 28.20 -51.16 16.89
N GLU A 564 27.74 -51.82 15.83
CA GLU A 564 28.59 -52.41 14.81
C GLU A 564 28.93 -51.33 13.78
N ALA A 565 30.24 -51.22 13.44
CA ALA A 565 30.79 -50.21 12.59
C ALA A 565 30.13 -50.17 11.20
N ALA A 566 29.41 -49.11 10.91
CA ALA A 566 28.83 -48.85 9.59
C ALA A 566 29.98 -48.69 8.56
N LYS A 567 30.10 -49.65 7.64
CA LYS A 567 30.95 -49.56 6.45
C LYS A 567 30.50 -48.34 5.62
N ALA A 568 31.40 -47.40 5.42
CA ALA A 568 31.23 -46.29 4.50
C ALA A 568 30.92 -46.87 3.10
N GLN A 569 29.78 -46.49 2.53
CA GLN A 569 29.48 -46.76 1.12
C GLN A 569 30.56 -46.10 0.24
N PRO A 570 31.10 -46.78 -0.75
CA PRO A 570 32.10 -46.20 -1.61
C PRO A 570 31.51 -45.02 -2.39
N PHE A 571 32.18 -43.91 -2.29
CA PHE A 571 31.93 -42.67 -3.04
C PHE A 571 31.90 -43.02 -4.53
N ASP A 572 30.77 -42.77 -5.23
CA ASP A 572 30.60 -43.10 -6.65
C ASP A 572 31.43 -42.13 -7.51
N MET A 573 32.70 -42.54 -7.72
CA MET A 573 33.72 -41.80 -8.46
C MET A 573 33.35 -41.66 -9.94
N SER A 574 32.42 -42.47 -10.47
CA SER A 574 32.08 -42.48 -11.90
C SER A 574 31.26 -41.25 -12.33
N LYS A 575 30.42 -40.76 -11.43
CA LYS A 575 29.63 -39.51 -11.67
C LYS A 575 30.50 -38.25 -11.58
N PHE A 576 31.56 -38.31 -10.74
CA PHE A 576 32.52 -37.22 -10.63
C PHE A 576 33.54 -37.22 -11.81
N LEU A 577 33.95 -38.39 -12.30
CA LEU A 577 34.82 -38.47 -13.49
C LEU A 577 34.15 -37.86 -14.74
N GLY A 578 32.84 -38.06 -14.94
CA GLY A 578 32.12 -37.43 -16.03
C GLY A 578 32.07 -35.90 -15.91
N LEU A 579 31.87 -35.37 -14.70
CA LEU A 579 31.87 -33.92 -14.46
C LEU A 579 33.28 -33.32 -14.63
N PHE A 580 34.34 -34.01 -14.14
CA PHE A 580 35.70 -33.59 -14.32
C PHE A 580 36.19 -33.72 -15.77
N ALA A 581 35.67 -34.68 -16.54
CA ALA A 581 35.98 -34.79 -17.97
C ALA A 581 35.35 -33.62 -18.76
N VAL A 582 34.13 -33.22 -18.46
CA VAL A 582 33.49 -32.05 -19.09
C VAL A 582 34.16 -30.73 -18.68
N ILE A 583 34.51 -30.59 -17.39
CA ILE A 583 35.28 -29.44 -16.89
C ILE A 583 36.68 -29.45 -17.44
N GLY A 584 37.33 -30.61 -17.55
CA GLY A 584 38.64 -30.78 -18.12
C GLY A 584 38.71 -30.46 -19.63
N MET A 585 37.68 -30.86 -20.42
CA MET A 585 37.56 -30.46 -21.82
C MET A 585 37.31 -28.96 -21.96
N ALA A 586 36.40 -28.40 -21.14
CA ALA A 586 36.14 -26.95 -21.14
C ALA A 586 37.38 -26.15 -20.70
N LEU A 587 38.12 -26.62 -19.68
CA LEU A 587 39.36 -26.01 -19.23
C LEU A 587 40.48 -26.21 -20.26
N GLY A 588 40.53 -27.35 -20.97
CA GLY A 588 41.50 -27.62 -22.04
C GLY A 588 41.31 -26.68 -23.23
N THR A 589 40.08 -26.47 -23.70
CA THR A 589 39.78 -25.52 -24.79
C THR A 589 39.97 -24.06 -24.35
N ILE A 590 39.59 -23.71 -23.11
CA ILE A 590 39.87 -22.40 -22.53
C ILE A 590 41.40 -22.24 -22.31
N GLY A 591 42.08 -23.27 -21.86
CA GLY A 591 43.52 -23.27 -21.67
C GLY A 591 44.27 -23.02 -22.97
N THR A 592 43.96 -23.72 -24.06
CA THR A 592 44.58 -23.49 -25.37
C THR A 592 44.29 -22.10 -25.92
N PHE A 593 43.03 -21.59 -25.73
CA PHE A 593 42.68 -20.23 -26.10
C PHE A 593 43.45 -19.18 -25.26
N LEU A 594 43.58 -19.40 -23.94
CA LEU A 594 44.37 -18.52 -23.08
C LEU A 594 45.86 -18.53 -23.42
N VAL A 595 46.41 -19.70 -23.76
CA VAL A 595 47.82 -19.81 -24.22
C VAL A 595 48.00 -19.07 -25.55
N GLN A 596 47.08 -19.21 -26.52
CA GLN A 596 47.14 -18.47 -27.79
C GLN A 596 47.02 -16.96 -27.58
N LEU A 597 46.14 -16.53 -26.66
CA LEU A 597 46.02 -15.14 -26.29
C LEU A 597 47.30 -14.61 -25.62
N ALA A 598 47.86 -15.39 -24.70
CA ALA A 598 49.09 -15.02 -23.99
C ALA A 598 50.31 -14.95 -24.93
N THR A 599 50.47 -15.94 -25.82
CA THR A 599 51.55 -15.89 -26.85
C THR A 599 51.35 -14.74 -27.82
N GLY A 600 50.11 -14.49 -28.26
CA GLY A 600 49.81 -13.32 -29.10
C GLY A 600 50.09 -12.00 -28.38
N PHE A 601 49.80 -11.94 -27.08
CA PHE A 601 50.07 -10.73 -26.27
C PHE A 601 51.58 -10.53 -26.01
N LEU A 602 52.32 -11.60 -25.76
CA LEU A 602 53.77 -11.54 -25.52
C LEU A 602 54.58 -11.26 -26.80
N SER A 603 54.06 -11.55 -27.99
CA SER A 603 54.67 -11.22 -29.27
C SER A 603 54.60 -9.74 -29.67
N LEU A 604 53.84 -8.93 -28.88
CA LEU A 604 53.61 -7.52 -29.14
C LEU A 604 54.77 -6.66 -28.63
N SER A 605 55.02 -5.54 -29.33
CA SER A 605 55.96 -4.51 -28.84
C SER A 605 55.44 -3.94 -27.52
N TRP A 606 56.34 -3.61 -26.58
CA TRP A 606 56.01 -3.13 -25.23
C TRP A 606 55.02 -1.99 -25.17
N TRP A 607 54.97 -1.12 -26.17
CA TRP A 607 54.05 0.01 -26.29
C TRP A 607 52.65 -0.41 -26.78
N GLN A 608 52.51 -1.56 -27.45
CA GLN A 608 51.24 -2.09 -27.94
C GLN A 608 50.46 -2.81 -26.84
N MET A 609 51.12 -3.39 -25.83
CA MET A 609 50.49 -4.11 -24.72
C MET A 609 49.46 -3.26 -23.97
N PRO A 610 49.77 -2.00 -23.51
CA PRO A 610 48.76 -1.18 -22.83
C PRO A 610 47.58 -0.81 -23.75
N LEU A 611 47.84 -0.64 -25.05
CA LEU A 611 46.76 -0.32 -26.01
C LEU A 611 45.76 -1.48 -26.16
N ILE A 612 46.25 -2.71 -26.20
CA ILE A 612 45.40 -3.90 -26.30
C ILE A 612 44.60 -4.11 -25.01
N ILE A 613 45.22 -3.91 -23.84
CA ILE A 613 44.50 -3.99 -22.56
C ILE A 613 43.36 -2.93 -22.57
N ILE A 614 43.62 -1.70 -22.98
CA ILE A 614 42.60 -0.66 -23.10
C ILE A 614 41.55 -1.08 -24.12
N ALA A 615 41.91 -1.63 -25.26
CA ALA A 615 40.96 -2.09 -26.28
C ALA A 615 40.05 -3.21 -25.74
N ILE A 616 40.60 -4.21 -25.04
CA ILE A 616 39.81 -5.28 -24.39
C ILE A 616 38.85 -4.69 -23.36
N LEU A 617 39.32 -3.79 -22.49
CA LEU A 617 38.48 -3.12 -21.50
C LEU A 617 37.35 -2.30 -22.18
N LEU A 618 37.64 -1.64 -23.30
CA LEU A 618 36.65 -0.88 -24.07
C LEU A 618 35.67 -1.83 -24.78
N ILE A 619 36.08 -2.98 -25.30
CA ILE A 619 35.19 -3.95 -25.91
C ILE A 619 34.22 -4.53 -24.87
N ILE A 620 34.68 -4.83 -23.66
CA ILE A 620 33.86 -5.38 -22.58
C ILE A 620 32.93 -4.30 -21.99
N SER A 621 33.45 -3.13 -21.69
CA SER A 621 32.74 -2.06 -20.98
C SER A 621 32.07 -1.05 -21.92
N GLY A 622 32.57 -0.90 -23.16
CA GLY A 622 32.12 0.11 -24.12
C GLY A 622 30.61 0.05 -24.43
N PRO A 623 30.05 -1.11 -24.78
CA PRO A 623 28.59 -1.22 -25.00
C PRO A 623 27.76 -0.80 -23.79
N ALA A 624 28.17 -1.15 -22.58
CA ALA A 624 27.51 -0.77 -21.34
C ALA A 624 27.61 0.75 -21.10
N MET A 625 28.79 1.35 -21.35
CA MET A 625 28.99 2.80 -21.25
C MET A 625 28.16 3.57 -22.26
N LEU A 626 28.13 3.10 -23.52
CA LEU A 626 27.33 3.75 -24.58
C LEU A 626 25.83 3.69 -24.27
N LYS A 627 25.36 2.51 -23.88
CA LYS A 627 23.97 2.33 -23.43
C LYS A 627 23.64 3.28 -22.27
N ALA A 628 24.50 3.33 -21.25
CA ALA A 628 24.32 4.24 -20.11
C ALA A 628 24.30 5.72 -20.54
N ALA A 629 25.24 6.14 -21.38
CA ALA A 629 25.30 7.52 -21.88
C ALA A 629 24.01 7.91 -22.63
N MET A 630 23.46 7.00 -23.45
CA MET A 630 22.18 7.19 -24.13
C MET A 630 21.00 7.25 -23.13
N MET A 631 20.95 6.37 -22.16
CA MET A 631 19.89 6.34 -21.14
C MET A 631 19.92 7.59 -20.26
N LEU A 632 21.10 8.03 -19.82
CA LEU A 632 21.26 9.23 -18.99
C LEU A 632 20.76 10.50 -19.69
N ARG A 633 20.85 10.57 -21.01
CA ARG A 633 20.30 11.70 -21.82
C ARG A 633 18.79 11.62 -22.04
N LYS A 634 18.19 10.41 -21.90
CA LYS A 634 16.77 10.15 -22.16
C LYS A 634 15.93 9.99 -20.90
N ARG A 635 16.53 10.20 -19.70
CA ARG A 635 15.79 10.14 -18.44
C ARG A 635 14.57 11.03 -18.47
N ASN A 636 13.41 10.46 -18.16
CA ASN A 636 12.14 11.16 -18.22
C ASN A 636 11.29 10.86 -16.99
N LEU A 637 10.79 11.90 -16.34
CA LEU A 637 9.92 11.80 -15.17
C LEU A 637 8.46 11.45 -15.56
N SER A 638 8.05 11.76 -16.80
CA SER A 638 6.65 11.58 -17.22
C SER A 638 6.06 10.19 -16.91
N PRO A 639 6.77 9.06 -17.14
CA PRO A 639 6.23 7.73 -16.80
C PRO A 639 5.91 7.54 -15.32
N LEU A 640 6.68 8.14 -14.40
CA LEU A 640 6.43 8.04 -12.96
C LEU A 640 5.16 8.79 -12.56
N LEU A 641 4.99 9.99 -13.08
CA LEU A 641 3.79 10.79 -12.80
C LEU A 641 2.54 10.18 -13.45
N ASN A 642 2.65 9.69 -14.70
CA ASN A 642 1.55 8.99 -15.38
C ASN A 642 1.12 7.74 -14.61
N ALA A 643 2.06 7.03 -14.01
CA ALA A 643 1.77 5.86 -13.15
C ALA A 643 0.93 6.23 -11.93
N ASN A 644 1.04 7.46 -11.44
CA ASN A 644 0.24 8.03 -10.35
C ASN A 644 -1.04 8.74 -10.83
N GLY A 645 -1.43 8.58 -12.08
CA GLY A 645 -2.68 9.09 -12.61
C GLY A 645 -2.62 10.50 -13.20
N TRP A 646 -1.41 11.09 -13.35
CA TRP A 646 -1.24 12.30 -14.15
C TRP A 646 -1.43 12.01 -15.64
N ALA A 647 -1.84 12.99 -16.41
CA ALA A 647 -1.78 13.00 -17.86
C ALA A 647 -0.69 13.98 -18.31
N ILE A 648 0.56 13.52 -18.34
CA ILE A 648 1.68 14.35 -18.75
C ILE A 648 1.76 14.43 -20.27
N ASN A 649 1.64 15.65 -20.79
CA ASN A 649 1.60 15.93 -22.23
C ASN A 649 3.01 16.25 -22.80
N ALA A 650 3.86 16.92 -22.01
CA ALA A 650 5.21 17.28 -22.43
C ALA A 650 6.28 16.42 -21.75
N LYS A 651 7.44 16.23 -22.40
CA LYS A 651 8.56 15.49 -21.82
C LYS A 651 9.11 16.21 -20.59
N LEU A 652 9.35 15.46 -19.51
CA LEU A 652 9.98 15.92 -18.27
C LEU A 652 11.39 15.32 -18.18
N LEU A 653 12.35 15.92 -18.93
CA LEU A 653 13.69 15.38 -19.02
C LEU A 653 14.53 15.73 -17.79
N ILE A 654 15.32 14.77 -17.33
CA ILE A 654 16.28 14.92 -16.22
C ILE A 654 17.68 14.68 -16.77
N ASN A 655 18.37 15.75 -17.16
CA ASN A 655 19.77 15.68 -17.62
C ASN A 655 20.71 15.40 -16.42
N VAL A 656 21.98 15.10 -16.70
CA VAL A 656 22.95 14.71 -15.67
C VAL A 656 23.16 15.83 -14.65
N ARG A 657 23.29 17.10 -15.08
CA ARG A 657 23.52 18.24 -14.18
C ARG A 657 22.32 18.47 -13.26
N PHE A 658 21.13 18.47 -13.81
CA PHE A 658 19.91 18.60 -13.00
C PHE A 658 19.70 17.38 -12.09
N GLY A 659 20.03 16.18 -12.56
CA GLY A 659 20.01 14.98 -11.71
C GLY A 659 20.90 15.10 -10.47
N GLN A 660 22.05 15.74 -10.57
CA GLN A 660 22.96 15.98 -9.44
C GLN A 660 22.38 16.91 -8.36
N THR A 661 21.39 17.75 -8.72
CA THR A 661 20.68 18.57 -7.72
C THR A 661 19.58 17.80 -7.02
N LEU A 662 19.05 16.72 -7.63
CA LEU A 662 17.99 15.89 -7.07
C LEU A 662 18.50 14.78 -6.13
N THR A 663 19.78 14.40 -6.27
CA THR A 663 20.44 13.48 -5.34
C THR A 663 21.78 14.09 -4.93
N SER A 664 21.88 14.45 -3.66
CA SER A 664 23.12 14.98 -3.07
C SER A 664 23.89 13.86 -2.38
N VAL A 665 25.16 13.75 -2.69
CA VAL A 665 26.10 12.78 -2.09
C VAL A 665 26.96 13.50 -1.06
N VAL A 666 27.24 12.83 0.07
CA VAL A 666 28.08 13.39 1.12
C VAL A 666 29.45 13.81 0.57
N LYS A 667 29.87 15.01 0.90
CA LYS A 667 31.22 15.52 0.63
C LYS A 667 31.95 15.66 1.96
N TYR A 668 32.96 14.82 2.15
CA TYR A 668 33.73 14.87 3.39
C TYR A 668 34.65 16.09 3.41
N PRO A 669 34.74 16.81 4.53
CA PRO A 669 35.75 17.84 4.75
C PRO A 669 37.14 17.20 4.83
N ILE A 670 38.19 18.03 4.83
CA ILE A 670 39.57 17.57 4.98
C ILE A 670 39.70 16.84 6.34
N VAL A 671 40.04 15.57 6.30
CA VAL A 671 40.20 14.74 7.49
C VAL A 671 41.50 15.13 8.20
N ARG A 672 41.42 15.69 9.40
CA ARG A 672 42.56 16.13 10.22
C ARG A 672 43.11 15.06 11.11
N THR A 673 42.28 14.10 11.53
CA THR A 673 42.65 12.97 12.40
C THR A 673 42.65 11.68 11.57
N LYS A 674 43.72 10.89 11.74
CA LYS A 674 43.79 9.53 11.11
C LYS A 674 43.21 8.54 12.10
N ASP A 675 42.42 7.62 11.61
CA ASP A 675 41.93 6.48 12.38
C ASP A 675 43.14 5.65 12.86
N PRO A 676 43.30 5.45 14.19
CA PRO A 676 44.40 4.65 14.72
C PRO A 676 44.32 3.17 14.28
N PHE A 677 43.15 2.69 13.90
CA PHE A 677 42.89 1.33 13.38
C PHE A 677 42.84 1.26 11.85
N ALA A 678 43.08 2.39 11.14
CA ALA A 678 43.08 2.39 9.70
C ALA A 678 44.14 1.44 9.14
N GLU A 679 43.72 0.47 8.36
CA GLU A 679 44.66 -0.35 7.59
C GLU A 679 45.56 0.55 6.73
N LYS A 680 46.88 0.36 6.81
CA LYS A 680 47.83 1.10 5.99
C LYS A 680 47.55 0.76 4.54
N LYS A 681 46.83 1.63 3.82
CA LYS A 681 46.60 1.49 2.39
C LYS A 681 47.97 1.33 1.72
N MET A 682 48.23 0.22 1.07
CA MET A 682 49.45 0.03 0.27
C MET A 682 49.54 1.20 -0.73
N PRO A 683 50.66 1.89 -0.79
CA PRO A 683 50.85 2.98 -1.75
C PRO A 683 50.68 2.45 -3.19
N VAL A 684 50.17 3.32 -4.06
CA VAL A 684 49.79 2.96 -5.44
C VAL A 684 50.93 2.26 -6.17
N TRP A 685 52.18 2.72 -5.94
CA TRP A 685 53.36 2.12 -6.55
C TRP A 685 53.59 0.65 -6.10
N LYS A 686 53.30 0.30 -4.83
CA LYS A 686 53.39 -1.11 -4.35
C LYS A 686 52.29 -1.98 -4.96
N LYS A 687 51.09 -1.44 -5.20
CA LYS A 687 50.02 -2.15 -5.91
C LYS A 687 50.38 -2.37 -7.36
N LEU A 688 51.00 -1.38 -8.01
CA LEU A 688 51.53 -1.51 -9.37
C LEU A 688 52.65 -2.53 -9.42
N LEU A 689 53.55 -2.53 -8.44
CA LEU A 689 54.66 -3.49 -8.36
C LEU A 689 54.14 -4.90 -8.09
N LEU A 690 53.14 -5.07 -7.21
CA LEU A 690 52.51 -6.36 -6.97
C LEU A 690 51.78 -6.89 -8.24
N GLY A 691 51.08 -5.98 -8.95
CA GLY A 691 50.46 -6.27 -10.24
C GLY A 691 51.50 -6.70 -11.28
N LEU A 692 52.61 -6.01 -11.34
CA LEU A 692 53.74 -6.33 -12.25
C LEU A 692 54.38 -7.69 -11.88
N VAL A 693 54.60 -7.96 -10.60
CA VAL A 693 55.12 -9.26 -10.12
C VAL A 693 54.13 -10.40 -10.45
N LEU A 694 52.82 -10.15 -10.30
CA LEU A 694 51.81 -11.14 -10.66
C LEU A 694 51.76 -11.40 -12.16
N ILE A 695 51.89 -10.37 -12.99
CA ILE A 695 51.98 -10.48 -14.46
C ILE A 695 53.27 -11.21 -14.86
N CYS A 696 54.39 -10.84 -14.25
CA CYS A 696 55.65 -11.56 -14.47
C CYS A 696 55.60 -13.01 -14.03
N GLY A 697 54.93 -13.32 -12.87
CA GLY A 697 54.74 -14.70 -12.41
C GLY A 697 53.89 -15.54 -13.36
N VAL A 698 52.80 -14.95 -13.88
CA VAL A 698 51.97 -15.59 -14.92
C VAL A 698 52.76 -15.77 -16.22
N ALA A 699 53.51 -14.77 -16.64
CA ALA A 699 54.38 -14.84 -17.82
C ALA A 699 55.45 -15.94 -17.67
N CYS A 700 56.10 -16.05 -16.50
CA CYS A 700 57.03 -17.13 -16.20
C CYS A 700 56.36 -18.51 -16.20
N ALA A 701 55.19 -18.63 -15.57
CA ALA A 701 54.43 -19.87 -15.57
C ALA A 701 54.06 -20.32 -17.00
N VAL A 702 53.61 -19.38 -17.82
CA VAL A 702 53.31 -19.63 -19.25
C VAL A 702 54.58 -20.00 -20.01
N TYR A 703 55.73 -19.36 -19.75
CA TYR A 703 57.01 -19.68 -20.36
C TYR A 703 57.45 -21.12 -20.05
N PHE A 704 57.28 -21.60 -18.82
CA PHE A 704 57.61 -22.96 -18.44
C PHE A 704 56.63 -24.02 -18.97
N ILE A 705 55.39 -23.67 -19.24
CA ILE A 705 54.35 -24.55 -19.80
C ILE A 705 54.49 -24.68 -21.33
N LEU A 706 55.10 -23.69 -22.01
CA LEU A 706 55.31 -23.73 -23.44
C LEU A 706 56.37 -24.79 -23.84
N PRO A 707 56.12 -25.59 -24.90
CA PRO A 707 57.09 -26.46 -25.46
C PRO A 707 58.42 -25.75 -25.87
N GLU A 708 59.56 -26.36 -25.74
CA GLU A 708 60.88 -25.71 -25.97
C GLU A 708 60.95 -25.01 -27.33
N GLU A 709 60.33 -25.57 -28.36
CA GLU A 709 60.34 -25.00 -29.72
C GLU A 709 59.56 -23.66 -29.89
N LYS A 710 58.74 -23.26 -28.89
CA LYS A 710 57.90 -22.06 -28.94
C LYS A 710 58.25 -21.02 -27.86
N ARG A 711 59.35 -21.20 -27.14
CA ARG A 711 59.81 -20.24 -26.14
C ARG A 711 60.46 -19.03 -26.79
N PRO A 712 60.02 -17.78 -26.51
CA PRO A 712 60.55 -16.58 -27.15
C PRO A 712 62.00 -16.23 -26.78
N PHE A 713 62.57 -16.85 -25.74
CA PHE A 713 63.93 -16.70 -25.32
C PHE A 713 64.47 -18.06 -24.79
N SER A 714 65.59 -18.60 -25.37
CA SER A 714 66.29 -19.72 -24.77
C SER A 714 67.36 -19.13 -23.84
N PHE A 715 67.22 -19.41 -22.53
CA PHE A 715 68.37 -19.20 -21.59
C PHE A 715 69.27 -20.37 -21.65
N GLY A 716 70.48 -20.14 -22.22
CA GLY A 716 71.69 -20.90 -21.97
C GLY A 716 71.77 -22.28 -22.58
N LYS A 717 72.42 -22.42 -23.73
CA LYS A 717 73.42 -23.41 -23.93
C LYS A 717 74.71 -22.64 -24.29
N ASP A 718 75.65 -22.72 -23.40
CA ASP A 718 77.02 -22.33 -23.67
C ASP A 718 77.49 -23.11 -24.87
N ASP A 719 77.74 -22.46 -26.00
CA ASP A 719 78.47 -22.98 -27.10
C ASP A 719 79.95 -23.03 -26.62
N ALA A 720 80.44 -24.25 -26.36
CA ALA A 720 81.87 -24.54 -26.16
C ALA A 720 82.61 -24.02 -27.37
N ILE A 721 83.47 -23.05 -27.16
CA ILE A 721 84.44 -22.60 -28.14
C ILE A 721 85.44 -23.71 -28.35
N GLU A 722 85.37 -24.42 -29.48
CA GLU A 722 86.42 -25.31 -29.99
C GLU A 722 87.50 -24.44 -30.63
N ASN A 723 88.61 -24.21 -29.89
CA ASN A 723 89.78 -23.58 -30.39
C ASN A 723 90.44 -24.47 -31.42
N THR A 724 90.39 -24.15 -32.67
CA THR A 724 91.30 -24.63 -33.69
C THR A 724 92.38 -23.54 -33.91
N ILE A 725 93.57 -23.82 -33.41
CA ILE A 725 94.79 -23.07 -33.65
C ILE A 725 95.26 -23.43 -35.07
N GLU A 726 95.24 -22.44 -35.97
CA GLU A 726 96.03 -22.44 -37.18
C GLU A 726 97.08 -21.35 -37.13
N ILE A 727 98.32 -21.81 -36.98
CA ILE A 727 99.53 -21.02 -37.05
C ILE A 727 99.81 -20.71 -38.51
N THR A 728 99.91 -19.45 -38.88
CA THR A 728 100.72 -19.06 -40.04
C THR A 728 101.44 -17.77 -39.71
N GLU A 729 102.73 -17.92 -39.87
CA GLU A 729 103.85 -16.98 -39.70
C GLU A 729 103.84 -15.84 -40.72
N THR A 730 104.66 -14.86 -40.33
CA THR A 730 105.38 -13.88 -41.16
C THR A 730 104.58 -12.73 -41.71
N GLU A 731 104.99 -11.54 -41.72
CA GLU A 731 106.27 -10.80 -41.69
C GLU A 731 105.95 -9.29 -41.60
N ASN A 732 106.68 -8.62 -40.82
CA ASN A 732 107.42 -7.36 -41.00
C ASN A 732 106.86 -6.25 -41.93
N ILE A 733 107.00 -5.09 -41.45
CA ILE A 733 107.72 -3.89 -41.89
C ILE A 733 106.89 -2.61 -41.77
N ALA A 734 107.29 -1.80 -40.84
CA ALA A 734 107.58 -0.35 -40.84
C ALA A 734 106.61 0.62 -41.61
N GLU A 735 106.05 1.58 -40.97
CA GLU A 735 106.35 2.94 -40.66
C GLU A 735 105.36 3.54 -39.67
#